data_176d57dd045df2eb1e26cc1f36b2776d
#
_entry.id   176d57dd045df2eb1e26cc1f36b2776d
#
_cell.length_a   1.000
_cell.length_b   1.000
_cell.length_c   1.000
_cell.angle_alpha   90.00
_cell.angle_beta   90.00
_cell.angle_gamma   90.00
#
_symmetry.space_group_name_H-M   'P 1'
#
loop_
_entity.id
_entity.type
_entity.pdbx_description
1 polymer ?
#
loop_
_entity_poly.entity_id
_entity_poly.type
_entity_poly.pdbx_seq_one_letter_code
_entity_poly.pdbx_strand_id
1 'polypeptide(L)'
;MKRPQILPNACAIAIAMAFAPNVSYAAENGADKVERIEVTGSRIKRTDIEGPSPIQSIGKEDIANMGFDNLQQLLERMPANGAGAFSTRGNSQDSTANGGASISLRGLGPDATLVLINGRRVAASAFAEGITNSFVDINNIPVSAIERIDILKDGASAIYGSDAIAGVVNIVLKKDIEGIEVNLGYGDTPGTGYDETTASVVWGTKSEKGSASIILDYFKNETLSATDLGRFGTADQSPYGGEDFRSSRGFPGYFYVDGVKTIDPSCPPDRATASGSCLFDYGPYNLVIPEAERIGAIGQFDYHFNDDLTAFLELAAQHNSSIAGGAPTPLDEDAALTVPGTHPNNPWGKDIEIGRFRTVDAGARRWDIESDTLRLVAGLRGTIKTWDWEASVQRGRSESMQTGDRSQGWVRTDYLQAEIDAGRYNPFGGTMNSQDVIDAITTSLVRQGLSSMTSYAANISGQAFTLADRDIMMAAGVEYREESVSDVPDEQFQRGLIFGTEAVSAAASRDQYAGYVEFSIPVTDNFELQLAGRYDHYSDFGSTTNPKVAFQWGITDELTSRGSWSTGFRAPSLAQIGLGPSRESSFFIDTYRCAADGVDCEALDYNTEFQGNSELDAEESETWNLGMIWAPSQKFDIGFDVYSITQDNKIDKQPLGDIYTANCNDQNSTVCERLAPQVGQTLGPISIIHSSFINLSSQDVQGVDLSTHYGLELDNFGDLKFGLEYSYLHNFEKDGLDYTGEYKFPQHRWLLTTNWTMDNFAANVNLSYIGEFEDTPDIDFDGVLDFETNKSRMVDAQLLVDMSGSYRFNEMFKLTLGVNNVFDEEPSFAIGDGDTDLYGYVISVHNPMGRYIYTKLTMNF
;
A
#
# COMPACT_ATOMS: atom_id res chain seq x y z
N MET A 1 -28.03 -15.91 7.29
CA MET A 1 -28.12 -15.53 8.72
C MET A 1 -27.89 -14.03 8.80
N LYS A 2 -28.81 -13.26 9.39
CA LYS A 2 -28.62 -11.82 9.55
C LYS A 2 -27.46 -11.59 10.50
N ARG A 3 -26.36 -10.98 10.04
CA ARG A 3 -25.22 -10.55 10.85
C ARG A 3 -25.68 -9.43 11.81
N PRO A 4 -25.17 -9.33 13.04
CA PRO A 4 -25.39 -8.17 13.88
C PRO A 4 -24.62 -6.99 13.25
N GLN A 5 -25.35 -5.98 12.84
CA GLN A 5 -24.80 -4.68 12.44
C GLN A 5 -24.21 -4.02 13.69
N ILE A 6 -22.91 -4.05 13.86
CA ILE A 6 -22.22 -3.52 15.05
C ILE A 6 -22.22 -1.99 15.04
N LEU A 7 -22.13 -1.34 13.88
CA LEU A 7 -22.10 0.12 13.78
C LEU A 7 -23.34 0.87 14.28
N PRO A 8 -24.57 0.47 13.98
CA PRO A 8 -25.76 1.22 14.45
C PRO A 8 -25.86 1.27 15.98
N ASN A 9 -25.39 0.22 16.67
CA ASN A 9 -25.43 0.17 18.13
C ASN A 9 -24.31 0.98 18.80
N ALA A 10 -23.13 1.08 18.19
CA ALA A 10 -22.02 1.89 18.69
C ALA A 10 -22.31 3.39 18.54
N CYS A 11 -22.88 3.83 17.42
CA CYS A 11 -23.32 5.21 17.22
C CYS A 11 -24.46 5.62 18.19
N ALA A 12 -25.41 4.73 18.50
CA ALA A 12 -26.49 5.02 19.43
C ALA A 12 -25.99 5.22 20.86
N ILE A 13 -24.96 4.51 21.30
CA ILE A 13 -24.34 4.69 22.64
C ILE A 13 -23.53 5.99 22.70
N ALA A 14 -22.82 6.36 21.62
CA ALA A 14 -22.06 7.61 21.53
C ALA A 14 -22.98 8.84 21.57
N ILE A 15 -24.10 8.81 20.86
CA ILE A 15 -25.09 9.90 20.83
C ILE A 15 -25.79 10.07 22.20
N ALA A 16 -26.04 8.99 22.94
CA ALA A 16 -26.65 9.06 24.26
C ALA A 16 -25.76 9.71 25.33
N MET A 17 -24.43 9.69 25.18
CA MET A 17 -23.49 10.35 26.11
C MET A 17 -23.27 11.85 25.81
N ALA A 18 -23.61 12.32 24.61
CA ALA A 18 -23.39 13.71 24.18
C ALA A 18 -24.39 14.73 24.73
N PHE A 19 -25.50 14.32 25.34
CA PHE A 19 -26.57 15.21 25.83
C PHE A 19 -26.58 15.48 27.34
N ALA A 20 -25.46 15.32 28.05
CA ALA A 20 -25.36 15.71 29.43
C ALA A 20 -25.09 17.23 29.59
N PRO A 21 -25.83 17.99 30.47
CA PRO A 21 -25.66 19.44 30.55
C PRO A 21 -24.35 19.87 31.19
N ASN A 22 -23.63 20.77 30.57
CA ASN A 22 -22.36 21.36 31.03
C ASN A 22 -22.58 22.38 32.16
N VAL A 23 -21.79 22.29 33.19
CA VAL A 23 -21.63 23.34 34.23
C VAL A 23 -20.20 23.85 34.09
N SER A 24 -20.03 25.06 33.57
CA SER A 24 -18.71 25.73 33.45
C SER A 24 -18.27 26.37 34.73
N TYR A 25 -17.05 26.09 35.19
CA TYR A 25 -16.33 26.84 36.19
C TYR A 25 -15.01 27.37 35.62
N ALA A 26 -14.70 28.64 35.89
CA ALA A 26 -13.47 29.30 35.42
C ALA A 26 -12.27 28.86 36.24
N ALA A 27 -11.14 28.61 35.59
CA ALA A 27 -9.89 28.18 36.19
C ALA A 27 -8.98 29.33 36.59
N GLU A 28 -8.31 29.22 37.70
CA GLU A 28 -7.21 30.07 38.18
C GLU A 28 -5.85 29.54 37.72
N ASN A 29 -4.95 30.47 37.36
CA ASN A 29 -3.63 30.20 36.78
C ASN A 29 -2.69 29.45 37.73
N GLY A 30 -2.30 28.24 37.35
CA GLY A 30 -1.16 27.51 37.91
C GLY A 30 0.07 27.65 37.00
N ALA A 31 1.27 27.72 37.56
CA ALA A 31 2.54 27.82 36.85
C ALA A 31 2.66 26.76 35.75
N ASP A 32 3.00 27.19 34.54
CA ASP A 32 3.17 26.35 33.38
C ASP A 32 4.18 25.21 33.62
N LYS A 33 3.70 23.99 33.81
CA LYS A 33 4.54 22.80 33.64
C LYS A 33 4.85 22.72 32.16
N VAL A 34 6.13 22.79 31.79
CA VAL A 34 6.58 22.54 30.41
C VAL A 34 6.06 21.16 30.00
N GLU A 35 5.15 21.13 29.04
CA GLU A 35 4.54 19.90 28.55
C GLU A 35 5.59 19.10 27.78
N ARG A 36 5.87 17.88 28.25
CA ARG A 36 6.79 16.98 27.57
C ARG A 36 5.99 16.11 26.61
N ILE A 37 6.38 16.16 25.34
CA ILE A 37 5.74 15.40 24.27
C ILE A 37 6.50 14.11 23.99
N GLU A 38 5.78 13.08 23.56
CA GLU A 38 6.36 11.87 22.97
C GLU A 38 6.73 12.19 21.53
N VAL A 39 8.02 12.04 21.19
CA VAL A 39 8.56 12.32 19.85
C VAL A 39 8.76 10.99 19.13
N THR A 40 8.33 10.91 17.88
CA THR A 40 8.53 9.72 17.05
C THR A 40 10.03 9.41 16.93
N GLY A 41 10.42 8.14 17.08
CA GLY A 41 11.84 7.71 17.07
C GLY A 41 12.53 7.69 18.46
N SER A 42 11.81 8.04 19.54
CA SER A 42 12.30 7.92 20.91
C SER A 42 11.14 7.58 21.86
N ARG A 43 11.42 6.84 22.94
CA ARG A 43 10.50 6.59 24.06
C ARG A 43 10.77 7.53 25.24
N ILE A 44 11.81 8.36 25.15
CA ILE A 44 12.09 9.42 26.12
C ILE A 44 11.31 10.67 25.72
N LYS A 45 10.43 11.13 26.60
CA LYS A 45 9.65 12.37 26.36
C LYS A 45 10.57 13.59 26.31
N ARG A 46 10.43 14.42 25.30
CA ARG A 46 11.23 15.63 25.05
C ARG A 46 10.37 16.88 25.09
N THR A 47 11.03 18.03 25.18
CA THR A 47 10.40 19.36 25.05
C THR A 47 10.41 19.87 23.61
N ASP A 48 11.32 19.33 22.78
CA ASP A 48 11.51 19.68 21.36
C ASP A 48 11.23 18.46 20.47
N ILE A 49 10.67 18.70 19.28
CA ILE A 49 10.39 17.67 18.28
C ILE A 49 11.69 17.16 17.64
N GLU A 50 12.71 18.04 17.50
CA GLU A 50 13.98 17.68 16.91
C GLU A 50 14.82 16.78 17.80
N GLY A 51 15.30 15.69 17.25
CA GLY A 51 16.12 14.69 17.87
C GLY A 51 17.32 14.27 17.02
N PRO A 52 18.09 13.26 17.45
CA PRO A 52 19.21 12.72 16.69
C PRO A 52 18.84 12.09 15.35
N SER A 53 17.59 11.68 15.16
CA SER A 53 17.10 11.09 13.91
C SER A 53 16.24 12.10 13.13
N PRO A 54 16.30 12.12 11.77
CA PRO A 54 15.52 13.03 10.94
C PRO A 54 14.02 12.71 10.96
N ILE A 55 13.19 13.68 11.33
CA ILE A 55 11.74 13.59 11.35
C ILE A 55 11.15 14.69 10.49
N GLN A 56 10.27 14.34 9.57
CA GLN A 56 9.40 15.25 8.87
C GLN A 56 8.02 15.21 9.53
N SER A 57 7.55 16.35 10.01
CA SER A 57 6.21 16.46 10.63
C SER A 57 5.29 17.30 9.77
N ILE A 58 4.15 16.75 9.38
CA ILE A 58 3.12 17.40 8.55
C ILE A 58 1.93 17.69 9.47
N GLY A 59 1.73 18.95 9.81
CA GLY A 59 0.67 19.37 10.72
C GLY A 59 -0.71 19.44 10.07
N LYS A 60 -1.75 19.52 10.89
CA LYS A 60 -3.16 19.62 10.41
C LYS A 60 -3.40 20.81 9.47
N GLU A 61 -2.69 21.91 9.65
CA GLU A 61 -2.81 23.07 8.78
C GLU A 61 -2.23 22.78 7.39
N ASP A 62 -1.08 22.10 7.33
CA ASP A 62 -0.45 21.69 6.08
C ASP A 62 -1.32 20.67 5.35
N ILE A 63 -1.87 19.67 6.06
CA ILE A 63 -2.82 18.69 5.53
C ILE A 63 -4.05 19.39 4.94
N ALA A 64 -4.64 20.33 5.67
CA ALA A 64 -5.80 21.10 5.21
C ALA A 64 -5.50 21.97 3.98
N ASN A 65 -4.28 22.55 3.92
CA ASN A 65 -3.82 23.40 2.83
C ASN A 65 -3.51 22.60 1.56
N MET A 66 -3.02 21.37 1.67
CA MET A 66 -2.79 20.47 0.52
C MET A 66 -4.10 20.04 -0.15
N GLY A 67 -5.22 20.12 0.56
CA GLY A 67 -6.56 19.95 -0.03
C GLY A 67 -6.99 18.51 -0.23
N PHE A 68 -6.20 17.51 0.15
CA PHE A 68 -6.58 16.11 0.07
C PHE A 68 -7.46 15.68 1.24
N ASP A 69 -8.52 14.93 0.94
CA ASP A 69 -9.43 14.33 1.92
C ASP A 69 -9.14 12.84 2.13
N ASN A 70 -8.17 12.30 1.38
CA ASN A 70 -7.73 10.92 1.41
C ASN A 70 -6.24 10.87 1.78
N LEU A 71 -5.90 10.08 2.81
CA LEU A 71 -4.52 9.93 3.29
C LEU A 71 -3.59 9.34 2.22
N GLN A 72 -4.08 8.43 1.39
CA GLN A 72 -3.33 7.86 0.26
C GLN A 72 -2.85 8.97 -0.68
N GLN A 73 -3.76 9.84 -1.17
CA GLN A 73 -3.43 10.92 -2.10
C GLN A 73 -2.43 11.91 -1.49
N LEU A 74 -2.56 12.21 -0.20
CA LEU A 74 -1.63 13.06 0.53
C LEU A 74 -0.22 12.45 0.60
N LEU A 75 -0.10 11.18 0.97
CA LEU A 75 1.19 10.51 1.10
C LEU A 75 1.87 10.23 -0.24
N GLU A 76 1.12 10.07 -1.33
CA GLU A 76 1.65 9.96 -2.69
C GLU A 76 2.44 11.20 -3.13
N ARG A 77 2.10 12.39 -2.60
CA ARG A 77 2.83 13.65 -2.88
C ARG A 77 4.14 13.76 -2.11
N MET A 78 4.36 12.93 -1.10
CA MET A 78 5.59 13.00 -0.29
C MET A 78 6.79 12.46 -1.06
N PRO A 79 7.91 13.23 -1.14
CA PRO A 79 9.11 12.78 -1.86
C PRO A 79 9.72 11.50 -1.30
N ALA A 80 9.56 11.25 0.00
CA ALA A 80 10.05 10.05 0.67
C ALA A 80 9.25 8.78 0.33
N ASN A 81 8.02 8.91 -0.24
CA ASN A 81 7.24 7.77 -0.72
C ASN A 81 7.74 7.37 -2.11
N GLY A 82 8.24 6.15 -2.25
CA GLY A 82 8.89 5.64 -3.45
C GLY A 82 8.18 4.46 -4.10
N ALA A 83 8.90 3.76 -4.96
CA ALA A 83 8.45 2.52 -5.58
C ALA A 83 7.97 1.49 -4.55
N GLY A 84 7.11 0.56 -4.96
CA GLY A 84 6.56 -0.48 -4.08
C GLY A 84 5.36 -0.04 -3.23
N ALA A 85 5.03 1.26 -3.13
CA ALA A 85 3.73 1.68 -2.63
C ALA A 85 2.65 1.30 -3.64
N PHE A 86 1.50 0.86 -3.13
CA PHE A 86 0.34 0.60 -3.97
C PHE A 86 -0.89 1.37 -3.49
N SER A 87 -1.86 1.48 -4.37
CA SER A 87 -3.07 2.25 -4.12
C SER A 87 -4.27 1.56 -4.76
N THR A 88 -5.46 2.11 -4.51
CA THR A 88 -6.69 1.62 -5.14
C THR A 88 -6.68 1.69 -6.67
N ARG A 89 -5.75 2.46 -7.29
CA ARG A 89 -5.56 2.49 -8.75
C ARG A 89 -5.09 1.15 -9.34
N GLY A 90 -4.43 0.32 -8.54
CA GLY A 90 -4.04 -1.04 -8.93
C GLY A 90 -5.14 -2.10 -8.74
N ASN A 91 -6.35 -1.70 -8.32
CA ASN A 91 -7.44 -2.63 -8.11
C ASN A 91 -7.89 -3.27 -9.43
N SER A 92 -7.85 -4.59 -9.48
CA SER A 92 -8.29 -5.36 -10.63
C SER A 92 -8.92 -6.67 -10.16
N GLN A 93 -9.48 -7.41 -11.10
CA GLN A 93 -10.04 -8.74 -10.80
C GLN A 93 -8.95 -9.74 -10.35
N ASP A 94 -7.70 -9.49 -10.67
CA ASP A 94 -6.54 -10.36 -10.38
C ASP A 94 -5.71 -9.85 -9.20
N SER A 95 -5.94 -8.61 -8.72
CA SER A 95 -5.26 -8.06 -7.55
C SER A 95 -5.70 -8.74 -6.24
N THR A 96 -4.75 -8.95 -5.34
CA THR A 96 -4.98 -9.69 -4.09
C THR A 96 -5.40 -8.81 -2.92
N ALA A 97 -5.01 -7.53 -2.91
CA ALA A 97 -5.29 -6.56 -1.82
C ALA A 97 -6.24 -5.43 -2.24
N ASN A 98 -7.25 -5.76 -3.04
CA ASN A 98 -8.24 -4.80 -3.52
C ASN A 98 -8.86 -3.97 -2.40
N GLY A 99 -9.04 -2.67 -2.63
CA GLY A 99 -9.58 -1.70 -1.69
C GLY A 99 -8.56 -1.10 -0.73
N GLY A 100 -7.35 -1.67 -0.65
CA GLY A 100 -6.28 -1.21 0.22
C GLY A 100 -5.35 -0.18 -0.43
N ALA A 101 -4.59 0.51 0.44
CA ALA A 101 -3.49 1.39 0.03
C ALA A 101 -2.37 1.37 1.06
N SER A 102 -1.14 1.54 0.62
CA SER A 102 0.06 1.48 1.45
C SER A 102 1.00 2.66 1.21
N ILE A 103 2.02 2.76 2.04
CA ILE A 103 3.16 3.67 1.86
C ILE A 103 4.46 2.85 1.84
N SER A 104 5.39 3.24 0.98
CA SER A 104 6.73 2.65 0.85
C SER A 104 7.79 3.73 0.98
N LEU A 105 8.41 3.85 2.15
CA LEU A 105 9.47 4.83 2.33
C LEU A 105 10.72 4.40 1.56
N ARG A 106 11.29 5.35 0.79
CA ARG A 106 12.53 5.17 0.01
C ARG A 106 12.50 4.00 -0.98
N GLY A 107 11.30 3.51 -1.33
CA GLY A 107 11.13 2.40 -2.27
C GLY A 107 11.45 1.01 -1.73
N LEU A 108 11.65 0.86 -0.41
CA LEU A 108 12.00 -0.43 0.22
C LEU A 108 10.82 -1.38 0.42
N GLY A 109 9.60 -0.94 0.11
CA GLY A 109 8.36 -1.71 0.26
C GLY A 109 7.52 -1.31 1.47
N PRO A 110 6.22 -1.61 1.44
CA PRO A 110 5.31 -1.32 2.55
C PRO A 110 5.58 -2.20 3.78
N ASP A 111 6.17 -3.35 3.59
CA ASP A 111 6.56 -4.30 4.61
C ASP A 111 7.85 -3.92 5.35
N ALA A 112 8.67 -3.01 4.78
CA ALA A 112 9.82 -2.37 5.43
C ALA A 112 9.49 -0.99 6.04
N THR A 113 8.23 -0.53 5.93
CA THR A 113 7.74 0.77 6.40
C THR A 113 6.74 0.59 7.54
N LEU A 114 7.13 0.95 8.76
CA LEU A 114 6.25 0.78 9.92
C LEU A 114 5.21 1.91 10.02
N VAL A 115 3.93 1.58 9.99
CA VAL A 115 2.84 2.53 10.25
C VAL A 115 2.33 2.41 11.68
N LEU A 116 2.23 3.55 12.38
CA LEU A 116 1.76 3.65 13.76
C LEU A 116 0.58 4.62 13.87
N ILE A 117 -0.29 4.40 14.85
CA ILE A 117 -1.28 5.36 15.32
C ILE A 117 -0.98 5.67 16.78
N ASN A 118 -0.73 6.95 17.11
CA ASN A 118 -0.35 7.39 18.44
C ASN A 118 0.83 6.57 19.02
N GLY A 119 1.87 6.30 18.20
CA GLY A 119 3.06 5.54 18.60
C GLY A 119 2.84 4.04 18.81
N ARG A 120 1.68 3.48 18.43
CA ARG A 120 1.34 2.06 18.57
C ARG A 120 1.09 1.41 17.23
N ARG A 121 1.53 0.16 17.08
CA ARG A 121 1.28 -0.66 15.90
C ARG A 121 -0.21 -0.82 15.60
N VAL A 122 -0.53 -1.05 14.34
CA VAL A 122 -1.89 -1.32 13.85
C VAL A 122 -1.92 -2.75 13.31
N ALA A 123 -3.06 -3.42 13.40
CA ALA A 123 -3.24 -4.72 12.75
C ALA A 123 -3.05 -4.56 11.24
N ALA A 124 -2.35 -5.51 10.62
CA ALA A 124 -2.17 -5.53 9.17
C ALA A 124 -3.52 -5.72 8.46
N SER A 125 -3.57 -5.41 7.17
CA SER A 125 -4.69 -5.75 6.28
C SER A 125 -5.02 -7.24 6.34
N ALA A 126 -6.28 -7.57 6.12
CA ALA A 126 -6.74 -8.97 6.09
C ALA A 126 -6.22 -9.72 4.85
N PHE A 127 -5.99 -9.03 3.75
CA PHE A 127 -5.38 -9.56 2.54
C PHE A 127 -3.98 -8.96 2.36
N ALA A 128 -3.03 -9.79 1.94
CA ALA A 128 -1.68 -9.36 1.59
C ALA A 128 -1.63 -8.88 0.12
N GLU A 129 -0.83 -7.88 -0.16
CA GLU A 129 -0.53 -7.44 -1.52
C GLU A 129 0.44 -8.44 -2.18
N GLY A 130 0.27 -8.72 -3.49
CA GLY A 130 1.06 -9.73 -4.20
C GLY A 130 1.04 -11.10 -3.50
N ILE A 131 -0.04 -11.42 -2.77
CA ILE A 131 -0.27 -12.64 -1.99
C ILE A 131 0.46 -12.66 -0.64
N THR A 132 1.64 -12.07 -0.50
CA THR A 132 2.53 -12.26 0.66
C THR A 132 3.00 -11.00 1.36
N ASN A 133 2.91 -9.83 0.72
CA ASN A 133 3.36 -8.58 1.31
C ASN A 133 2.34 -8.04 2.30
N SER A 134 2.65 -8.14 3.58
CA SER A 134 1.80 -7.63 4.65
C SER A 134 1.94 -6.11 4.75
N PHE A 135 0.84 -5.40 4.92
CA PHE A 135 0.82 -3.94 5.03
C PHE A 135 -0.28 -3.44 5.97
N VAL A 136 -0.15 -2.20 6.43
CA VAL A 136 -1.23 -1.48 7.10
C VAL A 136 -2.01 -0.67 6.06
N ASP A 137 -3.31 -0.92 5.97
CA ASP A 137 -4.18 -0.16 5.05
C ASP A 137 -4.42 1.25 5.58
N ILE A 138 -3.80 2.24 4.93
CA ILE A 138 -3.89 3.66 5.29
C ILE A 138 -5.27 4.27 4.99
N ASN A 139 -6.11 3.61 4.19
CA ASN A 139 -7.49 4.00 3.94
C ASN A 139 -8.40 3.83 5.18
N ASN A 140 -7.93 3.09 6.20
CA ASN A 140 -8.62 2.93 7.47
C ASN A 140 -8.44 4.11 8.44
N ILE A 141 -7.72 5.17 8.04
CA ILE A 141 -7.38 6.30 8.91
C ILE A 141 -7.96 7.59 8.32
N PRO A 142 -9.06 8.11 8.89
CA PRO A 142 -9.70 9.34 8.42
C PRO A 142 -8.78 10.56 8.57
N VAL A 143 -8.64 11.35 7.51
CA VAL A 143 -7.84 12.60 7.52
C VAL A 143 -8.38 13.59 8.54
N SER A 144 -9.70 13.65 8.73
CA SER A 144 -10.38 14.50 9.71
C SER A 144 -9.93 14.26 11.16
N ALA A 145 -9.41 13.07 11.46
CA ALA A 145 -8.93 12.68 12.79
C ALA A 145 -7.46 13.01 13.05
N ILE A 146 -6.70 13.43 12.04
CA ILE A 146 -5.26 13.60 12.12
C ILE A 146 -4.91 14.99 12.68
N GLU A 147 -4.07 15.04 13.72
CA GLU A 147 -3.43 16.24 14.20
C GLU A 147 -2.11 16.53 13.45
N ARG A 148 -1.31 15.46 13.25
CA ARG A 148 -0.09 15.50 12.45
C ARG A 148 0.36 14.11 12.01
N ILE A 149 1.19 14.07 10.99
CA ILE A 149 1.86 12.87 10.52
C ILE A 149 3.36 13.07 10.72
N ASP A 150 3.99 12.21 11.50
CA ASP A 150 5.44 12.22 11.71
C ASP A 150 6.06 11.10 10.87
N ILE A 151 6.91 11.47 9.91
CA ILE A 151 7.67 10.54 9.06
C ILE A 151 9.11 10.53 9.57
N LEU A 152 9.48 9.46 10.27
CA LEU A 152 10.85 9.22 10.72
C LEU A 152 11.62 8.54 9.59
N LYS A 153 12.61 9.24 9.04
CA LYS A 153 13.43 8.79 7.91
C LYS A 153 14.73 8.13 8.38
N ASP A 154 14.63 7.16 9.31
CA ASP A 154 15.77 6.48 9.93
C ASP A 154 15.38 5.07 10.39
N GLY A 155 16.36 4.15 10.46
CA GLY A 155 16.13 2.83 11.05
C GLY A 155 15.70 2.94 12.50
N ALA A 156 14.59 2.27 12.86
CA ALA A 156 13.97 2.41 14.17
C ALA A 156 13.61 1.07 14.83
N SER A 157 14.15 -0.05 14.37
CA SER A 157 13.87 -1.37 14.96
C SER A 157 14.33 -1.49 16.42
N ALA A 158 15.36 -0.74 16.84
CA ALA A 158 15.79 -0.66 18.24
C ALA A 158 14.74 -0.04 19.18
N ILE A 159 13.73 0.68 18.64
CA ILE A 159 12.67 1.34 19.38
C ILE A 159 11.33 0.61 19.19
N TYR A 160 11.00 0.26 17.96
CA TYR A 160 9.67 -0.24 17.57
C TYR A 160 9.65 -1.73 17.17
N GLY A 161 10.81 -2.39 16.96
CA GLY A 161 10.92 -3.79 16.53
C GLY A 161 10.81 -3.94 15.02
N SER A 162 10.28 -5.07 14.54
CA SER A 162 10.15 -5.44 13.12
C SER A 162 9.56 -4.32 12.25
N ASP A 163 9.85 -4.36 10.94
CA ASP A 163 9.26 -3.53 9.87
C ASP A 163 9.71 -2.05 9.86
N ALA A 164 10.48 -1.60 10.85
CA ALA A 164 11.01 -0.23 10.93
C ALA A 164 12.40 -0.11 10.28
N ILE A 165 12.57 -0.64 9.07
CA ILE A 165 13.82 -0.64 8.30
C ILE A 165 13.96 0.68 7.51
N ALA A 166 13.02 0.97 6.62
CA ALA A 166 12.99 2.18 5.79
C ALA A 166 12.66 3.44 6.60
N GLY A 167 11.91 3.25 7.68
CA GLY A 167 11.44 4.31 8.56
C GLY A 167 10.11 4.00 9.22
N VAL A 168 9.53 5.05 9.82
CA VAL A 168 8.25 4.96 10.55
C VAL A 168 7.34 6.11 10.13
N VAL A 169 6.08 5.80 9.84
CA VAL A 169 5.01 6.78 9.64
C VAL A 169 4.08 6.72 10.85
N ASN A 170 4.18 7.70 11.73
CA ASN A 170 3.36 7.78 12.92
C ASN A 170 2.25 8.81 12.75
N ILE A 171 1.02 8.35 12.75
CA ILE A 171 -0.17 9.17 12.61
C ILE A 171 -0.66 9.52 14.02
N VAL A 172 -0.53 10.79 14.36
CA VAL A 172 -0.95 11.33 15.65
C VAL A 172 -2.37 11.88 15.52
N LEU A 173 -3.29 11.34 16.31
CA LEU A 173 -4.69 11.74 16.30
C LEU A 173 -4.93 12.99 17.12
N LYS A 174 -5.92 13.80 16.73
CA LYS A 174 -6.41 14.98 17.47
C LYS A 174 -6.78 14.61 18.90
N LYS A 175 -6.31 15.37 19.86
CA LYS A 175 -6.60 15.23 21.31
C LYS A 175 -7.10 16.54 21.87
N ASP A 176 -7.69 16.49 23.07
CA ASP A 176 -8.10 17.67 23.86
C ASP A 176 -8.98 18.67 23.08
N ILE A 177 -9.89 18.13 22.27
CA ILE A 177 -10.82 18.90 21.45
C ILE A 177 -11.85 19.57 22.37
N GLU A 178 -12.16 20.85 22.12
CA GLU A 178 -13.25 21.58 22.76
C GLU A 178 -14.20 22.13 21.70
N GLY A 179 -15.50 21.87 21.88
CA GLY A 179 -16.54 22.32 20.94
C GLY A 179 -16.86 21.29 19.85
N ILE A 180 -17.42 21.78 18.76
CA ILE A 180 -17.84 20.97 17.61
C ILE A 180 -17.27 21.57 16.33
N GLU A 181 -16.56 20.78 15.53
CA GLU A 181 -16.17 21.13 14.17
C GLU A 181 -16.93 20.21 13.19
N VAL A 182 -17.55 20.79 12.18
CA VAL A 182 -18.20 20.07 11.08
C VAL A 182 -17.55 20.48 9.77
N ASN A 183 -17.09 19.48 9.00
CA ASN A 183 -16.52 19.69 7.68
C ASN A 183 -17.40 19.02 6.63
N LEU A 184 -17.65 19.71 5.53
CA LEU A 184 -18.33 19.20 4.34
C LEU A 184 -17.48 19.50 3.12
N GLY A 185 -17.20 18.51 2.30
CA GLY A 185 -16.39 18.63 1.10
C GLY A 185 -17.11 18.04 -0.11
N TYR A 186 -16.89 18.65 -1.25
CA TYR A 186 -17.28 18.12 -2.57
C TYR A 186 -16.24 18.54 -3.60
N GLY A 187 -15.90 17.61 -4.49
CA GLY A 187 -14.99 17.88 -5.60
C GLY A 187 -15.29 16.98 -6.77
N ASP A 188 -14.87 17.38 -7.97
CA ASP A 188 -15.04 16.62 -9.19
C ASP A 188 -13.86 16.80 -10.16
N THR A 189 -13.75 15.87 -11.11
CA THR A 189 -12.84 15.98 -12.27
C THR A 189 -13.68 16.32 -13.49
N PRO A 190 -13.64 17.56 -13.99
CA PRO A 190 -14.51 18.03 -15.05
C PRO A 190 -14.40 17.21 -16.33
N GLY A 191 -15.53 16.76 -16.87
CA GLY A 191 -15.59 16.01 -18.12
C GLY A 191 -15.56 14.48 -17.92
N THR A 192 -15.46 14.00 -16.69
CA THR A 192 -15.51 12.59 -16.30
C THR A 192 -16.75 12.31 -15.46
N GLY A 193 -16.93 11.05 -15.06
CA GLY A 193 -17.94 10.65 -14.07
C GLY A 193 -17.48 10.70 -12.62
N TYR A 194 -16.23 11.12 -12.36
CA TYR A 194 -15.61 11.07 -11.05
C TYR A 194 -15.97 12.28 -10.19
N ASP A 195 -16.50 12.02 -9.01
CA ASP A 195 -16.64 13.01 -7.95
C ASP A 195 -16.29 12.43 -6.57
N GLU A 196 -16.00 13.31 -5.62
CA GLU A 196 -15.77 12.97 -4.21
C GLU A 196 -16.70 13.78 -3.31
N THR A 197 -17.25 13.12 -2.30
CA THR A 197 -18.05 13.74 -1.24
C THR A 197 -17.48 13.37 0.12
N THR A 198 -17.23 14.36 0.97
CA THR A 198 -16.74 14.14 2.33
C THR A 198 -17.59 14.86 3.35
N ALA A 199 -17.72 14.25 4.53
CA ALA A 199 -18.36 14.87 5.67
C ALA A 199 -17.71 14.39 6.96
N SER A 200 -17.40 15.30 7.89
CA SER A 200 -16.91 14.90 9.19
C SER A 200 -17.49 15.73 10.30
N VAL A 201 -17.60 15.12 11.48
CA VAL A 201 -17.98 15.77 12.73
C VAL A 201 -16.92 15.44 13.78
N VAL A 202 -16.26 16.46 14.28
CA VAL A 202 -15.28 16.37 15.35
C VAL A 202 -15.87 17.05 16.58
N TRP A 203 -16.15 16.30 17.62
CA TRP A 203 -16.68 16.81 18.89
C TRP A 203 -15.74 16.49 20.02
N GLY A 204 -15.60 17.41 20.95
CA GLY A 204 -14.85 17.15 22.16
C GLY A 204 -15.22 18.06 23.32
N THR A 205 -14.83 17.59 24.50
CA THR A 205 -14.98 18.33 25.77
C THR A 205 -13.81 18.03 26.68
N LYS A 206 -13.40 19.04 27.43
CA LYS A 206 -12.30 18.94 28.40
C LYS A 206 -12.77 19.45 29.76
N SER A 207 -12.32 18.82 30.85
CA SER A 207 -12.55 19.22 32.23
C SER A 207 -11.33 18.87 33.09
N GLU A 208 -11.30 19.35 34.34
CA GLU A 208 -10.26 18.94 35.30
C GLU A 208 -10.17 17.42 35.52
N LYS A 209 -11.27 16.69 35.28
CA LYS A 209 -11.35 15.25 35.49
C LYS A 209 -11.03 14.43 34.22
N GLY A 210 -10.70 15.07 33.11
CA GLY A 210 -10.35 14.39 31.88
C GLY A 210 -10.95 15.01 30.63
N SER A 211 -10.75 14.35 29.50
CA SER A 211 -11.26 14.76 28.20
C SER A 211 -12.00 13.61 27.51
N ALA A 212 -12.89 13.99 26.62
CA ALA A 212 -13.56 13.05 25.72
C ALA A 212 -13.66 13.67 24.32
N SER A 213 -13.36 12.91 23.28
CA SER A 213 -13.56 13.31 21.91
C SER A 213 -14.17 12.19 21.07
N ILE A 214 -14.98 12.58 20.10
CA ILE A 214 -15.59 11.68 19.12
C ILE A 214 -15.43 12.32 17.76
N ILE A 215 -14.94 11.54 16.80
CA ILE A 215 -14.78 11.91 15.42
C ILE A 215 -15.59 10.94 14.59
N LEU A 216 -16.47 11.46 13.76
CA LEU A 216 -17.21 10.70 12.75
C LEU A 216 -16.78 11.19 11.38
N ASP A 217 -16.53 10.26 10.49
CA ASP A 217 -16.04 10.56 9.15
C ASP A 217 -16.82 9.79 8.09
N TYR A 218 -17.06 10.43 6.97
CA TYR A 218 -17.65 9.87 5.78
C TYR A 218 -16.88 10.34 4.54
N PHE A 219 -16.51 9.41 3.69
CA PHE A 219 -15.88 9.64 2.39
C PHE A 219 -16.58 8.78 1.35
N LYS A 220 -16.87 9.34 0.19
CA LYS A 220 -17.32 8.59 -0.99
C LYS A 220 -16.70 9.19 -2.24
N ASN A 221 -16.24 8.32 -3.15
CA ASN A 221 -15.92 8.69 -4.53
C ASN A 221 -16.66 7.80 -5.53
N GLU A 222 -17.00 8.37 -6.67
CA GLU A 222 -17.50 7.64 -7.84
C GLU A 222 -16.31 7.11 -8.66
N THR A 223 -16.58 6.21 -9.61
CA THR A 223 -15.53 5.60 -10.45
C THR A 223 -14.97 6.59 -11.46
N LEU A 224 -13.62 6.65 -11.58
CA LEU A 224 -12.91 7.18 -12.72
C LEU A 224 -12.54 6.04 -13.66
N SER A 225 -13.20 5.97 -14.82
CA SER A 225 -12.92 4.95 -15.83
C SER A 225 -11.76 5.34 -16.74
N ALA A 226 -10.99 4.38 -17.22
CA ALA A 226 -9.96 4.61 -18.22
C ALA A 226 -10.52 5.23 -19.52
N THR A 227 -11.77 4.92 -19.88
CA THR A 227 -12.45 5.50 -21.05
C THR A 227 -12.72 7.01 -20.92
N ASP A 228 -12.73 7.55 -19.69
CA ASP A 228 -12.87 8.99 -19.45
C ASP A 228 -11.58 9.76 -19.68
N LEU A 229 -10.44 9.06 -19.80
CA LEU A 229 -9.09 9.62 -19.83
C LEU A 229 -8.37 9.46 -21.19
N GLY A 230 -9.11 9.40 -22.28
CA GLY A 230 -8.54 9.43 -23.63
C GLY A 230 -7.62 8.23 -23.95
N ARG A 231 -6.30 8.47 -24.09
CA ARG A 231 -5.33 7.43 -24.49
C ARG A 231 -5.19 6.28 -23.49
N PHE A 232 -5.55 6.50 -22.25
CA PHE A 232 -5.50 5.46 -21.19
C PHE A 232 -6.65 4.44 -21.28
N GLY A 233 -7.63 4.69 -22.15
CA GLY A 233 -8.80 3.83 -22.36
C GLY A 233 -8.58 2.67 -23.32
N THR A 234 -7.37 2.42 -23.80
CA THR A 234 -7.04 1.32 -24.72
C THR A 234 -5.75 0.63 -24.33
N ALA A 235 -5.67 -0.67 -24.54
CA ALA A 235 -4.44 -1.44 -24.43
C ALA A 235 -3.58 -1.40 -25.71
N ASP A 236 -4.06 -0.81 -26.80
CA ASP A 236 -3.25 -0.53 -28.00
C ASP A 236 -2.57 0.83 -27.84
N GLN A 237 -1.35 0.82 -27.33
CA GLN A 237 -0.52 2.03 -27.19
C GLN A 237 0.34 2.33 -28.42
N SER A 238 0.30 1.50 -29.44
CA SER A 238 1.08 1.68 -30.68
C SER A 238 0.83 3.01 -31.42
N PRO A 239 -0.39 3.61 -31.40
CA PRO A 239 -0.60 4.94 -31.99
C PRO A 239 0.14 6.07 -31.25
N TYR A 240 0.56 5.82 -30.01
CA TYR A 240 1.23 6.78 -29.13
C TYR A 240 2.75 6.52 -29.02
N GLY A 241 3.26 5.52 -29.73
CA GLY A 241 4.68 5.15 -29.72
C GLY A 241 5.04 4.02 -28.74
N GLY A 242 4.03 3.39 -28.15
CA GLY A 242 4.16 2.20 -27.32
C GLY A 242 3.91 0.90 -28.08
N GLU A 243 3.57 -0.15 -27.33
CA GLU A 243 3.28 -1.48 -27.85
C GLU A 243 1.76 -1.76 -27.91
N ASP A 244 1.40 -2.82 -28.63
CA ASP A 244 0.03 -3.31 -28.70
C ASP A 244 -0.17 -4.43 -27.66
N PHE A 245 -0.61 -4.08 -26.46
CA PHE A 245 -0.88 -5.00 -25.36
C PHE A 245 -2.27 -5.65 -25.41
N ARG A 246 -3.02 -5.50 -26.52
CA ARG A 246 -4.32 -6.16 -26.65
C ARG A 246 -4.18 -7.67 -26.51
N SER A 247 -5.09 -8.27 -25.76
CA SER A 247 -5.05 -9.70 -25.43
C SER A 247 -5.30 -10.60 -26.65
N SER A 248 -4.51 -11.64 -26.80
CA SER A 248 -4.74 -12.71 -27.77
C SER A 248 -5.93 -13.63 -27.41
N ARG A 249 -6.47 -13.51 -26.16
CA ARG A 249 -7.73 -14.15 -25.77
C ARG A 249 -8.87 -13.29 -26.30
N GLY A 250 -9.26 -13.54 -27.54
CA GLY A 250 -10.11 -12.69 -28.35
C GLY A 250 -11.62 -12.96 -28.26
N PHE A 251 -12.39 -12.05 -28.86
CA PHE A 251 -13.81 -12.22 -29.10
C PHE A 251 -14.17 -11.62 -30.47
N PRO A 252 -14.33 -12.47 -31.52
CA PRO A 252 -14.23 -13.93 -31.53
C PRO A 252 -12.81 -14.45 -31.25
N GLY A 253 -12.70 -15.72 -30.86
CA GLY A 253 -11.45 -16.37 -30.54
C GLY A 253 -10.75 -17.06 -31.72
N TYR A 254 -9.88 -18.03 -31.40
CA TYR A 254 -9.36 -19.00 -32.35
C TYR A 254 -9.48 -20.44 -31.82
N PHE A 255 -9.41 -21.40 -32.72
CA PHE A 255 -9.66 -22.82 -32.46
C PHE A 255 -8.56 -23.66 -33.07
N TYR A 256 -8.39 -24.90 -32.58
CA TYR A 256 -7.58 -25.92 -33.23
C TYR A 256 -8.47 -26.87 -34.01
N VAL A 257 -8.32 -26.85 -35.35
CA VAL A 257 -9.06 -27.71 -36.26
C VAL A 257 -8.06 -28.70 -36.86
N ASP A 258 -8.20 -30.00 -36.56
CA ASP A 258 -7.22 -31.05 -36.87
C ASP A 258 -5.78 -30.67 -36.34
N GLY A 259 -5.69 -30.06 -35.18
CA GLY A 259 -4.43 -29.59 -34.58
C GLY A 259 -3.82 -28.35 -35.24
N VAL A 260 -4.53 -27.69 -36.18
CA VAL A 260 -4.07 -26.46 -36.81
C VAL A 260 -4.77 -25.24 -36.20
N LYS A 261 -4.00 -24.27 -35.73
CA LYS A 261 -4.51 -23.00 -35.24
C LYS A 261 -5.30 -22.28 -36.33
N THR A 262 -6.58 -22.05 -36.07
CA THR A 262 -7.55 -21.48 -37.02
C THR A 262 -8.31 -20.35 -36.37
N ILE A 263 -8.10 -19.13 -36.86
CA ILE A 263 -8.83 -17.95 -36.42
C ILE A 263 -10.31 -18.05 -36.82
N ASP A 264 -11.19 -17.54 -35.99
CA ASP A 264 -12.61 -17.41 -36.34
C ASP A 264 -12.77 -16.52 -37.59
N PRO A 265 -13.47 -17.00 -38.64
CA PRO A 265 -13.61 -16.25 -39.90
C PRO A 265 -14.28 -14.87 -39.73
N SER A 266 -14.97 -14.61 -38.64
CA SER A 266 -15.63 -13.33 -38.35
C SER A 266 -14.72 -12.34 -37.64
N CYS A 267 -13.46 -12.70 -37.35
CA CYS A 267 -12.51 -11.75 -36.73
C CYS A 267 -12.31 -10.52 -37.62
N PRO A 268 -12.51 -9.31 -37.08
CA PRO A 268 -12.27 -8.08 -37.83
C PRO A 268 -10.81 -7.98 -38.28
N PRO A 269 -10.54 -7.50 -39.52
CA PRO A 269 -9.19 -7.44 -40.04
C PRO A 269 -8.18 -6.62 -39.25
N ASP A 270 -8.65 -5.60 -38.51
CA ASP A 270 -7.87 -4.72 -37.63
C ASP A 270 -7.51 -5.37 -36.28
N ARG A 271 -8.08 -6.55 -36.00
CA ARG A 271 -7.81 -7.36 -34.80
C ARG A 271 -7.12 -8.67 -35.12
N ALA A 272 -7.06 -9.04 -36.38
CA ALA A 272 -6.45 -10.29 -36.84
C ALA A 272 -4.92 -10.15 -36.91
N THR A 273 -4.18 -11.02 -36.20
CA THR A 273 -2.73 -11.06 -36.25
C THR A 273 -2.23 -12.01 -37.35
N ALA A 274 -0.99 -11.83 -37.76
CA ALA A 274 -0.33 -12.75 -38.69
C ALA A 274 -0.15 -14.17 -38.11
N SER A 275 -0.07 -14.28 -36.77
CA SER A 275 0.01 -15.55 -36.04
C SER A 275 -1.33 -16.26 -35.85
N GLY A 276 -2.44 -15.72 -36.41
CA GLY A 276 -3.77 -16.33 -36.35
C GLY A 276 -4.53 -16.12 -35.04
N SER A 277 -4.27 -15.05 -34.32
CA SER A 277 -5.06 -14.62 -33.17
C SER A 277 -5.97 -13.47 -33.51
N CYS A 278 -7.11 -13.35 -32.82
CA CYS A 278 -8.01 -12.19 -32.88
C CYS A 278 -7.85 -11.40 -31.56
N LEU A 279 -7.35 -10.17 -31.66
CA LEU A 279 -7.02 -9.36 -30.48
C LEU A 279 -8.28 -8.78 -29.83
N PHE A 280 -8.23 -8.63 -28.52
CA PHE A 280 -9.27 -8.01 -27.71
C PHE A 280 -8.70 -6.84 -26.89
N ASP A 281 -9.28 -5.67 -27.05
CA ASP A 281 -8.94 -4.50 -26.24
C ASP A 281 -9.66 -4.55 -24.89
N TYR A 282 -8.90 -4.77 -23.83
CA TYR A 282 -9.41 -4.81 -22.45
C TYR A 282 -9.29 -3.45 -21.74
N GLY A 283 -8.64 -2.46 -22.34
CA GLY A 283 -8.48 -1.10 -21.78
C GLY A 283 -9.79 -0.48 -21.30
N PRO A 284 -10.91 -0.57 -22.06
CA PRO A 284 -12.21 0.00 -21.65
C PRO A 284 -12.80 -0.57 -20.36
N TYR A 285 -12.29 -1.69 -19.86
CA TYR A 285 -12.75 -2.32 -18.62
C TYR A 285 -11.94 -1.90 -17.39
N ASN A 286 -10.87 -1.12 -17.58
CA ASN A 286 -10.01 -0.67 -16.48
C ASN A 286 -10.67 0.45 -15.67
N LEU A 287 -10.69 0.27 -14.35
CA LEU A 287 -11.14 1.25 -13.37
C LEU A 287 -9.92 1.96 -12.80
N VAL A 288 -9.61 3.16 -13.32
CA VAL A 288 -8.42 3.94 -12.89
C VAL A 288 -8.49 4.30 -11.41
N ILE A 289 -9.66 4.80 -10.98
CA ILE A 289 -9.98 4.96 -9.55
C ILE A 289 -11.35 4.30 -9.36
N PRO A 290 -11.42 3.16 -8.67
CA PRO A 290 -12.70 2.50 -8.43
C PRO A 290 -13.56 3.28 -7.43
N GLU A 291 -14.87 3.09 -7.51
CA GLU A 291 -15.82 3.57 -6.50
C GLU A 291 -15.42 3.06 -5.12
N ALA A 292 -15.48 3.95 -4.14
CA ALA A 292 -15.27 3.59 -2.75
C ALA A 292 -16.15 4.43 -1.82
N GLU A 293 -16.64 3.81 -0.74
CA GLU A 293 -17.35 4.47 0.36
C GLU A 293 -16.70 4.05 1.69
N ARG A 294 -16.44 5.04 2.56
CA ARG A 294 -15.79 4.83 3.86
C ARG A 294 -16.56 5.54 4.96
N ILE A 295 -16.84 4.83 6.03
CA ILE A 295 -17.52 5.36 7.21
C ILE A 295 -16.68 5.02 8.44
N GLY A 296 -16.21 6.05 9.15
CA GLY A 296 -15.34 5.91 10.30
C GLY A 296 -15.90 6.53 11.58
N ALA A 297 -15.51 5.96 12.70
CA ALA A 297 -15.76 6.51 14.02
C ALA A 297 -14.54 6.31 14.93
N ILE A 298 -14.06 7.39 15.55
CA ILE A 298 -12.97 7.34 16.50
C ILE A 298 -13.42 8.02 17.80
N GLY A 299 -13.23 7.35 18.93
CA GLY A 299 -13.47 7.88 20.27
C GLY A 299 -12.22 7.84 21.11
N GLN A 300 -11.92 8.93 21.83
CA GLN A 300 -10.81 9.00 22.79
C GLN A 300 -11.34 9.55 24.11
N PHE A 301 -10.92 8.91 25.22
CA PHE A 301 -11.38 9.26 26.55
C PHE A 301 -10.20 9.18 27.52
N ASP A 302 -9.95 10.26 28.23
CA ASP A 302 -9.01 10.33 29.34
C ASP A 302 -9.77 10.64 30.63
N TYR A 303 -9.46 9.91 31.71
CA TYR A 303 -10.01 10.15 33.04
C TYR A 303 -8.89 10.27 34.07
N HIS A 304 -8.78 11.45 34.70
CA HIS A 304 -7.80 11.75 35.73
C HIS A 304 -8.35 11.34 37.07
N PHE A 305 -7.79 10.29 37.67
CA PHE A 305 -8.10 9.92 39.06
C PHE A 305 -7.52 10.93 40.04
N ASN A 306 -6.34 11.42 39.73
CA ASN A 306 -5.60 12.49 40.40
C ASN A 306 -4.52 13.00 39.41
N ASP A 307 -3.65 13.93 39.86
CA ASP A 307 -2.60 14.55 39.06
C ASP A 307 -1.53 13.55 38.52
N ASP A 308 -1.41 12.39 39.20
CA ASP A 308 -0.37 11.38 38.92
C ASP A 308 -0.92 10.11 38.26
N LEU A 309 -2.24 9.97 38.02
CA LEU A 309 -2.85 8.77 37.49
C LEU A 309 -4.03 9.09 36.57
N THR A 310 -3.89 8.68 35.30
CA THR A 310 -4.91 8.81 34.26
C THR A 310 -5.21 7.43 33.64
N ALA A 311 -6.51 7.11 33.53
CA ALA A 311 -6.95 6.05 32.64
C ALA A 311 -7.27 6.61 31.25
N PHE A 312 -6.95 5.86 30.21
CA PHE A 312 -7.28 6.24 28.86
C PHE A 312 -7.92 5.10 28.06
N LEU A 313 -8.74 5.48 27.10
CA LEU A 313 -9.42 4.57 26.19
C LEU A 313 -9.44 5.18 24.79
N GLU A 314 -9.01 4.42 23.79
CA GLU A 314 -9.14 4.75 22.38
C GLU A 314 -9.95 3.66 21.68
N LEU A 315 -10.93 4.06 20.90
CA LEU A 315 -11.78 3.20 20.08
C LEU A 315 -11.75 3.71 18.65
N ALA A 316 -11.55 2.83 17.70
CA ALA A 316 -11.70 3.16 16.29
C ALA A 316 -12.46 2.02 15.59
N ALA A 317 -13.42 2.39 14.76
CA ALA A 317 -14.15 1.48 13.88
C ALA A 317 -14.21 2.12 12.50
N GLN A 318 -13.88 1.36 11.48
CA GLN A 318 -13.91 1.80 10.08
C GLN A 318 -14.59 0.72 9.25
N HIS A 319 -15.51 1.13 8.41
CA HIS A 319 -16.14 0.32 7.37
C HIS A 319 -15.81 0.93 6.02
N ASN A 320 -15.20 0.15 5.14
CA ASN A 320 -14.88 0.53 3.78
C ASN A 320 -15.58 -0.42 2.82
N SER A 321 -16.23 0.11 1.80
CA SER A 321 -16.68 -0.63 0.64
C SER A 321 -16.01 -0.09 -0.62
N SER A 322 -15.69 -0.97 -1.55
CA SER A 322 -15.09 -0.60 -2.84
C SER A 322 -15.39 -1.67 -3.88
N ILE A 323 -15.03 -1.37 -5.12
CA ILE A 323 -15.10 -2.33 -6.22
C ILE A 323 -13.73 -2.60 -6.80
N ALA A 324 -13.57 -3.77 -7.39
CA ALA A 324 -12.49 -4.04 -8.32
C ALA A 324 -13.07 -4.70 -9.56
N GLY A 325 -12.55 -4.37 -10.72
CA GLY A 325 -13.12 -4.86 -11.97
C GLY A 325 -12.07 -5.00 -13.04
N GLY A 326 -12.43 -5.75 -14.07
CA GLY A 326 -11.59 -5.94 -15.24
C GLY A 326 -12.32 -6.66 -16.33
N ALA A 327 -11.59 -7.00 -17.38
CA ALA A 327 -12.15 -7.60 -18.59
C ALA A 327 -12.93 -8.90 -18.31
N PRO A 328 -13.85 -9.27 -19.19
CA PRO A 328 -14.54 -10.56 -19.16
C PRO A 328 -13.58 -11.74 -19.06
N THR A 329 -14.03 -12.87 -18.55
CA THR A 329 -13.19 -14.06 -18.31
C THR A 329 -12.40 -14.45 -19.56
N PRO A 330 -11.05 -14.45 -19.50
CA PRO A 330 -10.19 -14.97 -20.57
C PRO A 330 -10.14 -16.49 -20.49
N LEU A 331 -10.06 -17.17 -21.59
CA LEU A 331 -9.91 -18.61 -21.69
C LEU A 331 -8.81 -18.92 -22.71
N ASP A 332 -8.01 -19.94 -22.45
CA ASP A 332 -6.99 -20.45 -23.35
C ASP A 332 -6.95 -21.99 -23.36
N GLU A 333 -5.90 -22.54 -23.90
CA GLU A 333 -5.69 -23.97 -24.09
C GLU A 333 -5.78 -24.77 -22.78
N ASP A 334 -5.36 -24.16 -21.64
CA ASP A 334 -5.37 -24.81 -20.33
C ASP A 334 -6.79 -25.00 -19.77
N ALA A 335 -7.75 -24.22 -20.26
CA ALA A 335 -9.16 -24.47 -19.93
C ALA A 335 -9.70 -25.76 -20.55
N ALA A 336 -8.96 -26.40 -21.48
CA ALA A 336 -9.23 -27.66 -22.14
C ALA A 336 -10.65 -27.78 -22.70
N LEU A 337 -11.20 -26.68 -23.23
CA LEU A 337 -12.57 -26.64 -23.77
C LEU A 337 -12.62 -27.18 -25.19
N THR A 338 -13.67 -27.93 -25.49
CA THR A 338 -13.89 -28.52 -26.82
C THR A 338 -15.26 -28.21 -27.36
N VAL A 339 -15.41 -28.24 -28.71
CA VAL A 339 -16.70 -28.05 -29.38
C VAL A 339 -16.97 -29.29 -30.26
N PRO A 340 -18.04 -30.07 -29.99
CA PRO A 340 -18.38 -31.20 -30.79
C PRO A 340 -18.63 -30.84 -32.25
N GLY A 341 -18.27 -31.74 -33.18
CA GLY A 341 -18.59 -31.56 -34.61
C GLY A 341 -20.09 -31.50 -34.92
N THR A 342 -20.90 -32.02 -34.00
CA THR A 342 -22.36 -31.96 -34.08
C THR A 342 -22.98 -30.68 -33.56
N HIS A 343 -22.17 -29.77 -32.99
CA HIS A 343 -22.66 -28.51 -32.44
C HIS A 343 -23.30 -27.66 -33.56
N PRO A 344 -24.50 -27.10 -33.38
CA PRO A 344 -25.28 -26.45 -34.46
C PRO A 344 -24.54 -25.27 -35.13
N ASN A 345 -23.64 -24.61 -34.42
CA ASN A 345 -22.88 -23.47 -34.93
C ASN A 345 -21.44 -23.80 -35.33
N ASN A 346 -21.00 -25.07 -35.19
CA ASN A 346 -19.62 -25.46 -35.58
C ASN A 346 -19.48 -25.47 -37.12
N PRO A 347 -18.69 -24.52 -37.71
CA PRO A 347 -18.61 -24.38 -39.14
C PRO A 347 -17.78 -25.46 -39.82
N TRP A 348 -17.01 -26.23 -39.04
CA TRP A 348 -16.11 -27.27 -39.62
C TRP A 348 -16.72 -28.69 -39.57
N GLY A 349 -17.78 -28.89 -38.75
CA GLY A 349 -18.42 -30.22 -38.64
C GLY A 349 -17.51 -31.30 -38.09
N LYS A 350 -16.48 -30.96 -37.34
CA LYS A 350 -15.49 -31.85 -36.68
C LYS A 350 -15.37 -31.42 -35.24
N ASP A 351 -14.96 -32.34 -34.37
CA ASP A 351 -14.58 -32.01 -33.01
C ASP A 351 -13.35 -31.08 -33.05
N ILE A 352 -13.39 -29.98 -32.34
CA ILE A 352 -12.34 -28.96 -32.30
C ILE A 352 -12.07 -28.55 -30.86
N GLU A 353 -10.86 -28.03 -30.61
CA GLU A 353 -10.46 -27.47 -29.34
C GLU A 353 -10.59 -25.95 -29.41
N ILE A 354 -11.05 -25.32 -28.35
CA ILE A 354 -11.01 -23.88 -28.18
C ILE A 354 -9.56 -23.53 -27.81
N GLY A 355 -8.89 -22.75 -28.67
CA GLY A 355 -7.58 -22.22 -28.34
C GLY A 355 -7.70 -21.04 -27.36
N ARG A 356 -7.85 -19.82 -27.89
CA ARG A 356 -8.04 -18.65 -27.03
C ARG A 356 -9.37 -17.95 -27.32
N PHE A 357 -10.09 -17.65 -26.24
CA PHE A 357 -11.45 -17.12 -26.31
C PHE A 357 -11.73 -16.23 -25.11
N ARG A 358 -12.70 -15.31 -25.21
CA ARG A 358 -13.14 -14.48 -24.11
C ARG A 358 -14.66 -14.44 -24.06
N THR A 359 -15.21 -14.61 -22.85
CA THR A 359 -16.67 -14.63 -22.62
C THR A 359 -17.23 -13.21 -22.43
N VAL A 360 -17.13 -12.38 -23.47
CA VAL A 360 -17.58 -10.97 -23.45
C VAL A 360 -19.07 -10.85 -23.15
N ASP A 361 -19.84 -11.80 -23.57
CA ASP A 361 -21.28 -11.92 -23.35
C ASP A 361 -21.66 -12.16 -21.87
N ALA A 362 -20.75 -12.73 -21.07
CA ALA A 362 -20.94 -12.88 -19.62
C ALA A 362 -20.69 -11.57 -18.85
N GLY A 363 -20.13 -10.54 -19.49
CA GLY A 363 -19.80 -9.26 -18.89
C GLY A 363 -18.44 -9.19 -18.22
N ALA A 364 -18.11 -8.01 -17.73
CA ALA A 364 -16.88 -7.75 -16.98
C ALA A 364 -16.85 -8.52 -15.66
N ARG A 365 -15.67 -9.04 -15.27
CA ARG A 365 -15.48 -9.60 -13.94
C ARG A 365 -15.41 -8.46 -12.92
N ARG A 366 -16.15 -8.60 -11.83
CA ARG A 366 -16.20 -7.60 -10.77
C ARG A 366 -16.19 -8.26 -9.39
N TRP A 367 -15.46 -7.64 -8.47
CA TRP A 367 -15.55 -7.87 -7.05
C TRP A 367 -16.22 -6.69 -6.35
N ASP A 368 -17.12 -6.98 -5.46
CA ASP A 368 -17.58 -6.06 -4.42
C ASP A 368 -16.79 -6.38 -3.16
N ILE A 369 -16.10 -5.40 -2.61
CA ILE A 369 -15.17 -5.53 -1.49
C ILE A 369 -15.75 -4.80 -0.29
N GLU A 370 -15.87 -5.48 0.84
CA GLU A 370 -16.21 -4.91 2.14
C GLU A 370 -15.06 -5.15 3.11
N SER A 371 -14.63 -4.13 3.84
CA SER A 371 -13.57 -4.23 4.85
C SER A 371 -14.00 -3.55 6.14
N ASP A 372 -13.97 -4.29 7.25
CA ASP A 372 -14.28 -3.83 8.59
C ASP A 372 -13.02 -3.84 9.45
N THR A 373 -12.66 -2.68 10.02
CA THR A 373 -11.55 -2.56 10.95
C THR A 373 -12.04 -2.09 12.31
N LEU A 374 -11.58 -2.77 13.36
CA LEU A 374 -11.86 -2.39 14.74
C LEU A 374 -10.55 -2.32 15.53
N ARG A 375 -10.33 -1.21 16.24
CA ARG A 375 -9.20 -1.02 17.15
C ARG A 375 -9.68 -0.54 18.52
N LEU A 376 -9.19 -1.20 19.56
CA LEU A 376 -9.40 -0.84 20.98
C LEU A 376 -8.03 -0.71 21.63
N VAL A 377 -7.79 0.40 22.31
CA VAL A 377 -6.66 0.57 23.21
C VAL A 377 -7.17 1.05 24.56
N ALA A 378 -6.76 0.40 25.64
CA ALA A 378 -7.11 0.82 26.98
C ALA A 378 -5.87 0.74 27.90
N GLY A 379 -5.71 1.68 28.79
CA GLY A 379 -4.55 1.68 29.65
C GLY A 379 -4.62 2.66 30.81
N LEU A 380 -3.53 2.61 31.54
CA LEU A 380 -3.24 3.53 32.64
C LEU A 380 -1.90 4.19 32.36
N ARG A 381 -1.81 5.48 32.61
CA ARG A 381 -0.55 6.23 32.59
C ARG A 381 -0.46 7.16 33.79
N GLY A 382 0.75 7.45 34.22
CA GLY A 382 0.94 8.32 35.33
C GLY A 382 2.38 8.60 35.65
N THR A 383 2.61 9.30 36.76
CA THR A 383 3.94 9.70 37.22
C THR A 383 4.22 9.11 38.60
N ILE A 384 5.39 8.52 38.78
CA ILE A 384 5.89 8.08 40.09
C ILE A 384 7.20 8.82 40.34
N LYS A 385 7.18 9.83 41.20
CA LYS A 385 8.30 10.77 41.42
C LYS A 385 8.67 11.51 40.13
N THR A 386 9.83 11.16 39.55
CA THR A 386 10.36 11.73 38.29
C THR A 386 10.17 10.81 37.08
N TRP A 387 9.48 9.68 37.26
CA TRP A 387 9.29 8.66 36.25
C TRP A 387 7.86 8.68 35.74
N ASP A 388 7.69 8.87 34.45
CA ASP A 388 6.46 8.62 33.75
C ASP A 388 6.36 7.14 33.42
N TRP A 389 5.16 6.57 33.53
CA TRP A 389 4.90 5.19 33.17
C TRP A 389 3.58 5.04 32.43
N GLU A 390 3.49 4.03 31.62
CA GLU A 390 2.27 3.63 30.95
C GLU A 390 2.17 2.10 30.87
N ALA A 391 0.94 1.58 31.07
CA ALA A 391 0.61 0.19 30.81
C ALA A 391 -0.68 0.13 30.01
N SER A 392 -0.68 -0.62 28.92
CA SER A 392 -1.81 -0.68 27.99
C SER A 392 -2.05 -2.08 27.45
N VAL A 393 -3.30 -2.31 27.05
CA VAL A 393 -3.73 -3.43 26.23
C VAL A 393 -4.35 -2.88 24.95
N GLN A 394 -4.02 -3.49 23.85
CA GLN A 394 -4.57 -3.17 22.54
C GLN A 394 -5.11 -4.43 21.87
N ARG A 395 -6.24 -4.30 21.19
CA ARG A 395 -6.76 -5.29 20.26
C ARG A 395 -7.13 -4.61 18.94
N GLY A 396 -6.55 -5.12 17.87
CA GLY A 396 -6.87 -4.76 16.48
C GLY A 396 -7.46 -5.94 15.74
N ARG A 397 -8.39 -5.68 14.82
CA ARG A 397 -8.95 -6.66 13.92
C ARG A 397 -9.25 -5.99 12.58
N SER A 398 -8.86 -6.63 11.50
CA SER A 398 -9.25 -6.28 10.13
C SER A 398 -9.92 -7.51 9.51
N GLU A 399 -11.13 -7.35 9.00
CA GLU A 399 -11.89 -8.38 8.29
C GLU A 399 -12.24 -7.84 6.92
N SER A 400 -11.93 -8.59 5.86
CA SER A 400 -12.26 -8.22 4.49
C SER A 400 -13.00 -9.36 3.79
N MET A 401 -13.96 -9.00 2.97
CA MET A 401 -14.73 -9.92 2.16
C MET A 401 -14.79 -9.40 0.73
N GLN A 402 -14.45 -10.25 -0.23
CA GLN A 402 -14.65 -10.02 -1.66
C GLN A 402 -15.75 -10.95 -2.14
N THR A 403 -16.77 -10.37 -2.78
CA THR A 403 -17.88 -11.12 -3.35
C THR A 403 -18.00 -10.86 -4.85
N GLY A 404 -18.02 -11.93 -5.65
CA GLY A 404 -18.38 -11.89 -7.06
C GLY A 404 -19.77 -12.47 -7.24
N ASP A 405 -20.73 -11.64 -7.65
CA ASP A 405 -22.07 -12.12 -7.95
C ASP A 405 -22.13 -12.79 -9.33
N ARG A 406 -23.08 -13.69 -9.53
CA ARG A 406 -23.32 -14.36 -10.81
C ARG A 406 -23.48 -13.41 -12.00
N SER A 407 -24.04 -12.22 -11.77
CA SER A 407 -24.19 -11.19 -12.79
C SER A 407 -22.91 -10.41 -13.11
N GLN A 408 -21.82 -10.70 -12.42
CA GLN A 408 -20.55 -9.99 -12.50
C GLN A 408 -19.46 -10.76 -13.26
N GLY A 409 -19.83 -11.48 -14.33
CA GLY A 409 -18.91 -12.04 -15.31
C GLY A 409 -18.05 -13.24 -14.87
N TRP A 410 -18.33 -13.84 -13.73
CA TRP A 410 -17.59 -15.00 -13.22
C TRP A 410 -18.09 -16.30 -13.84
N VAL A 411 -17.32 -16.84 -14.80
CA VAL A 411 -17.67 -18.04 -15.57
C VAL A 411 -16.99 -19.27 -14.99
N ARG A 412 -17.77 -20.37 -14.87
CA ARG A 412 -17.25 -21.71 -14.55
C ARG A 412 -16.98 -22.50 -15.82
N THR A 413 -15.77 -22.99 -15.95
CA THR A 413 -15.31 -23.74 -17.14
C THR A 413 -16.10 -25.01 -17.40
N ASP A 414 -16.43 -25.77 -16.35
CA ASP A 414 -17.23 -26.99 -16.45
C ASP A 414 -18.69 -26.72 -16.86
N TYR A 415 -19.28 -25.62 -16.39
CA TYR A 415 -20.63 -25.21 -16.80
C TYR A 415 -20.62 -24.74 -18.27
N LEU A 416 -19.60 -23.98 -18.65
CA LEU A 416 -19.43 -23.51 -20.03
C LEU A 416 -19.28 -24.71 -20.98
N GLN A 417 -18.44 -25.71 -20.64
CA GLN A 417 -18.30 -26.93 -21.44
C GLN A 417 -19.64 -27.67 -21.57
N ALA A 418 -20.39 -27.78 -20.49
CA ALA A 418 -21.70 -28.47 -20.51
C ALA A 418 -22.72 -27.75 -21.44
N GLU A 419 -22.72 -26.41 -21.49
CA GLU A 419 -23.58 -25.63 -22.37
C GLU A 419 -23.12 -25.69 -23.84
N ILE A 420 -21.81 -25.77 -24.08
CA ILE A 420 -21.24 -26.03 -25.42
C ILE A 420 -21.64 -27.42 -25.90
N ASP A 421 -21.48 -28.46 -25.09
CA ASP A 421 -21.84 -29.87 -25.44
C ASP A 421 -23.35 -30.03 -25.73
N ALA A 422 -24.16 -29.25 -25.02
CA ALA A 422 -25.60 -29.20 -25.23
C ALA A 422 -26.01 -28.41 -26.49
N GLY A 423 -25.04 -27.72 -27.16
CA GLY A 423 -25.28 -26.87 -28.32
C GLY A 423 -26.04 -25.59 -28.03
N ARG A 424 -26.08 -25.15 -26.76
CA ARG A 424 -26.76 -23.92 -26.34
C ARG A 424 -25.83 -22.71 -26.32
N TYR A 425 -24.59 -22.87 -25.87
CA TYR A 425 -23.61 -21.78 -25.92
C TYR A 425 -22.88 -21.80 -27.26
N ASN A 426 -22.98 -20.69 -28.02
CA ASN A 426 -22.29 -20.52 -29.29
C ASN A 426 -20.96 -19.75 -29.09
N PRO A 427 -19.77 -20.39 -29.18
CA PRO A 427 -18.48 -19.75 -29.04
C PRO A 427 -17.97 -19.05 -30.32
N PHE A 428 -18.71 -19.12 -31.43
CA PHE A 428 -18.28 -18.63 -32.72
C PHE A 428 -18.84 -17.24 -33.08
N GLY A 429 -18.18 -16.57 -33.96
CA GLY A 429 -18.68 -15.37 -34.63
C GLY A 429 -18.79 -14.12 -33.75
N GLY A 430 -18.21 -14.11 -32.56
CA GLY A 430 -18.43 -13.04 -31.58
C GLY A 430 -19.92 -12.92 -31.18
N THR A 431 -20.57 -14.07 -31.03
CA THR A 431 -22.00 -14.12 -30.72
C THR A 431 -22.27 -13.75 -29.26
N MET A 432 -23.21 -12.83 -29.04
CA MET A 432 -23.77 -12.59 -27.71
C MET A 432 -24.86 -13.63 -27.44
N ASN A 433 -24.58 -14.58 -26.56
CA ASN A 433 -25.52 -15.64 -26.18
C ASN A 433 -26.68 -15.08 -25.35
N SER A 434 -27.80 -15.82 -25.25
CA SER A 434 -28.98 -15.37 -24.50
C SER A 434 -28.71 -15.40 -22.98
N GLN A 435 -29.44 -14.55 -22.24
CA GLN A 435 -29.23 -14.41 -20.79
C GLN A 435 -29.44 -15.72 -20.02
N ASP A 436 -30.34 -16.58 -20.44
CA ASP A 436 -30.57 -17.90 -19.82
C ASP A 436 -29.35 -18.83 -19.97
N VAL A 437 -28.60 -18.73 -21.07
CA VAL A 437 -27.36 -19.45 -21.27
C VAL A 437 -26.21 -18.84 -20.44
N ILE A 438 -26.14 -17.51 -20.37
CA ILE A 438 -25.16 -16.81 -19.53
C ILE A 438 -25.40 -17.14 -18.05
N ASP A 439 -26.63 -17.11 -17.60
CA ASP A 439 -27.00 -17.52 -16.23
C ASP A 439 -26.64 -18.98 -15.92
N ALA A 440 -26.59 -19.84 -16.94
CA ALA A 440 -26.21 -21.23 -16.76
C ALA A 440 -24.70 -21.44 -16.61
N ILE A 441 -23.86 -20.58 -17.19
CA ILE A 441 -22.40 -20.70 -17.15
C ILE A 441 -21.74 -19.88 -16.04
N THR A 442 -22.46 -18.91 -15.45
CA THR A 442 -21.93 -18.00 -14.43
C THR A 442 -22.16 -18.51 -13.02
N THR A 443 -21.32 -18.06 -12.08
CA THR A 443 -21.36 -18.44 -10.66
C THR A 443 -21.14 -17.24 -9.75
N SER A 444 -21.38 -17.44 -8.45
CA SER A 444 -20.99 -16.48 -7.40
C SER A 444 -19.80 -17.00 -6.63
N LEU A 445 -18.95 -16.10 -6.19
CA LEU A 445 -17.67 -16.38 -5.51
C LEU A 445 -17.58 -15.56 -4.22
N VAL A 446 -16.88 -16.08 -3.23
CA VAL A 446 -16.59 -15.39 -1.97
C VAL A 446 -15.17 -15.68 -1.52
N ARG A 447 -14.41 -14.63 -1.19
CA ARG A 447 -13.11 -14.72 -0.49
C ARG A 447 -13.22 -13.99 0.83
N GLN A 448 -12.72 -14.55 1.91
CA GLN A 448 -12.77 -13.97 3.25
C GLN A 448 -11.38 -13.90 3.85
N GLY A 449 -10.99 -12.70 4.30
CA GLY A 449 -9.76 -12.46 5.03
C GLY A 449 -10.02 -11.99 6.46
N LEU A 450 -9.14 -12.39 7.36
CA LEU A 450 -9.12 -11.92 8.73
C LEU A 450 -7.69 -11.74 9.20
N SER A 451 -7.38 -10.55 9.71
CA SER A 451 -6.15 -10.27 10.46
C SER A 451 -6.51 -9.82 11.86
N SER A 452 -5.79 -10.30 12.85
CA SER A 452 -5.98 -9.87 14.24
C SER A 452 -4.65 -9.70 14.97
N MET A 453 -4.62 -8.71 15.87
CA MET A 453 -3.48 -8.41 16.73
C MET A 453 -3.98 -8.11 18.13
N THR A 454 -3.36 -8.72 19.15
CA THR A 454 -3.53 -8.37 20.57
C THR A 454 -2.16 -8.04 21.13
N SER A 455 -2.01 -6.88 21.78
CA SER A 455 -0.75 -6.44 22.37
C SER A 455 -0.94 -5.98 23.81
N TYR A 456 0.02 -6.33 24.65
CA TYR A 456 0.16 -5.86 26.03
C TYR A 456 1.51 -5.16 26.14
N ALA A 457 1.52 -3.91 26.56
CA ALA A 457 2.74 -3.12 26.66
C ALA A 457 2.82 -2.42 28.02
N ALA A 458 4.03 -2.33 28.55
CA ALA A 458 4.32 -1.51 29.70
C ALA A 458 5.66 -0.80 29.48
N ASN A 459 5.68 0.49 29.73
CA ASN A 459 6.88 1.31 29.57
C ASN A 459 7.04 2.30 30.74
N ILE A 460 8.28 2.74 30.94
CA ILE A 460 8.65 3.74 31.93
C ILE A 460 9.74 4.63 31.35
N SER A 461 9.66 5.94 31.58
CA SER A 461 10.69 6.89 31.17
C SER A 461 10.91 7.96 32.23
N GLY A 462 12.16 8.39 32.38
CA GLY A 462 12.49 9.42 33.39
C GLY A 462 13.99 9.57 33.57
N GLN A 463 14.36 10.37 34.58
CA GLN A 463 15.74 10.57 34.97
C GLN A 463 16.27 9.32 35.68
N ALA A 464 17.28 8.66 35.06
CA ALA A 464 17.90 7.46 35.64
C ALA A 464 18.89 7.83 36.74
N PHE A 465 19.83 8.73 36.48
CA PHE A 465 20.84 9.23 37.42
C PHE A 465 21.48 10.51 36.87
N THR A 466 22.20 11.24 37.71
CA THR A 466 22.97 12.44 37.35
C THR A 466 24.43 12.07 37.28
N LEU A 467 25.12 12.38 36.15
CA LEU A 467 26.55 12.20 35.97
C LEU A 467 27.16 13.53 35.54
N ALA A 468 28.20 13.96 36.30
CA ALA A 468 28.89 15.26 36.06
C ALA A 468 27.90 16.44 35.95
N ASP A 469 26.96 16.54 36.89
CA ASP A 469 25.89 17.54 36.95
C ASP A 469 24.90 17.57 35.78
N ARG A 470 24.86 16.48 34.98
CA ARG A 470 23.93 16.29 33.87
C ARG A 470 23.01 15.10 34.11
N ASP A 471 21.74 15.28 33.85
CA ASP A 471 20.72 14.27 34.04
C ASP A 471 20.70 13.30 32.83
N ILE A 472 20.99 12.04 33.10
CA ILE A 472 20.85 10.97 32.12
C ILE A 472 19.42 10.48 32.17
N MET A 473 18.72 10.60 31.02
CA MET A 473 17.35 10.13 30.87
C MET A 473 17.37 8.69 30.38
N MET A 474 16.39 7.92 30.78
CA MET A 474 16.22 6.52 30.38
C MET A 474 14.73 6.25 30.04
N ALA A 475 14.51 5.45 29.02
CA ALA A 475 13.24 4.76 28.81
C ALA A 475 13.48 3.25 28.76
N ALA A 476 12.54 2.47 29.26
CA ALA A 476 12.54 1.02 29.18
C ALA A 476 11.12 0.49 29.05
N GLY A 477 10.95 -0.64 28.39
CA GLY A 477 9.64 -1.24 28.26
C GLY A 477 9.69 -2.71 27.87
N VAL A 478 8.52 -3.32 28.03
CA VAL A 478 8.26 -4.72 27.64
C VAL A 478 6.96 -4.78 26.84
N GLU A 479 6.92 -5.69 25.90
CA GLU A 479 5.77 -5.93 25.02
C GLU A 479 5.54 -7.44 24.87
N TYR A 480 4.27 -7.85 24.86
CA TYR A 480 3.84 -9.16 24.40
C TYR A 480 2.76 -8.94 23.34
N ARG A 481 2.85 -9.65 22.21
CA ARG A 481 1.92 -9.53 21.10
C ARG A 481 1.58 -10.89 20.51
N GLU A 482 0.31 -11.06 20.18
CA GLU A 482 -0.24 -12.17 19.44
C GLU A 482 -0.76 -11.65 18.09
N GLU A 483 -0.41 -12.31 17.00
CA GLU A 483 -0.83 -11.98 15.65
C GLU A 483 -1.38 -13.22 14.94
N SER A 484 -2.42 -13.04 14.12
CA SER A 484 -2.94 -14.10 13.27
C SER A 484 -3.51 -13.54 11.97
N VAL A 485 -3.34 -14.30 10.91
CA VAL A 485 -3.89 -14.04 9.59
C VAL A 485 -4.61 -15.29 9.09
N SER A 486 -5.72 -15.09 8.38
CA SER A 486 -6.45 -16.14 7.66
C SER A 486 -7.05 -15.55 6.40
N ASP A 487 -6.72 -16.08 5.24
CA ASP A 487 -7.25 -15.76 3.93
C ASP A 487 -7.82 -17.02 3.31
N VAL A 488 -9.12 -17.02 3.02
CA VAL A 488 -9.85 -18.19 2.56
C VAL A 488 -10.61 -17.86 1.27
N PRO A 489 -10.06 -18.22 0.11
CA PRO A 489 -10.74 -18.08 -1.17
C PRO A 489 -11.89 -19.09 -1.33
N ASP A 490 -12.76 -18.82 -2.29
CA ASP A 490 -13.82 -19.78 -2.67
C ASP A 490 -13.22 -21.11 -3.12
N GLU A 491 -13.86 -22.23 -2.74
CA GLU A 491 -13.44 -23.59 -3.12
C GLU A 491 -13.36 -23.76 -4.66
N GLN A 492 -14.14 -23.01 -5.42
CA GLN A 492 -14.16 -23.12 -6.88
C GLN A 492 -12.82 -22.73 -7.51
N PHE A 493 -12.06 -21.78 -6.91
CA PHE A 493 -10.69 -21.48 -7.34
C PHE A 493 -9.76 -22.67 -7.08
N GLN A 494 -9.77 -23.21 -5.88
CA GLN A 494 -8.91 -24.35 -5.48
C GLN A 494 -9.16 -25.59 -6.33
N ARG A 495 -10.34 -25.72 -6.90
CA ARG A 495 -10.72 -26.81 -7.80
C ARG A 495 -10.43 -26.54 -9.27
N GLY A 496 -9.86 -25.38 -9.61
CA GLY A 496 -9.56 -24.98 -10.99
C GLY A 496 -10.79 -24.76 -11.85
N LEU A 497 -11.94 -24.43 -11.24
CA LEU A 497 -13.20 -24.24 -11.98
C LEU A 497 -13.38 -22.79 -12.49
N ILE A 498 -12.59 -21.86 -11.96
CA ILE A 498 -12.54 -20.46 -12.39
C ILE A 498 -11.21 -20.26 -13.08
N PHE A 499 -11.26 -19.77 -14.31
CA PHE A 499 -10.07 -19.61 -15.14
C PHE A 499 -9.60 -18.12 -15.16
N GLY A 500 -8.28 -17.93 -15.22
CA GLY A 500 -7.65 -16.62 -15.38
C GLY A 500 -7.73 -15.73 -14.14
N THR A 501 -7.91 -16.29 -12.97
CA THR A 501 -7.80 -15.60 -11.67
C THR A 501 -7.44 -16.66 -10.64
N GLU A 502 -6.31 -16.48 -9.99
CA GLU A 502 -5.89 -17.40 -8.91
C GLU A 502 -6.27 -16.83 -7.55
N ALA A 503 -6.58 -17.70 -6.62
CA ALA A 503 -6.79 -17.34 -5.23
C ALA A 503 -6.26 -18.43 -4.33
N VAL A 504 -5.31 -18.06 -3.49
CA VAL A 504 -4.56 -18.96 -2.61
C VAL A 504 -4.98 -18.74 -1.17
N SER A 505 -5.10 -19.84 -0.41
CA SER A 505 -5.36 -19.73 1.02
C SER A 505 -4.07 -19.45 1.78
N ALA A 506 -4.15 -18.62 2.83
CA ALA A 506 -3.07 -18.44 3.78
C ALA A 506 -3.61 -18.46 5.20
N ALA A 507 -2.93 -19.14 6.12
CA ALA A 507 -3.30 -19.13 7.53
C ALA A 507 -2.08 -19.35 8.40
N ALA A 508 -1.79 -18.39 9.28
CA ALA A 508 -0.74 -18.51 10.27
C ALA A 508 -1.02 -17.64 11.50
N SER A 509 -0.33 -17.97 12.59
CA SER A 509 -0.34 -17.19 13.82
C SER A 509 1.01 -17.25 14.51
N ARG A 510 1.35 -16.22 15.26
CA ARG A 510 2.58 -16.17 16.06
C ARG A 510 2.42 -15.37 17.34
N ASP A 511 3.27 -15.68 18.29
CA ASP A 511 3.48 -14.92 19.52
C ASP A 511 4.84 -14.23 19.47
N GLN A 512 4.89 -13.02 20.01
CA GLN A 512 6.11 -12.24 20.16
C GLN A 512 6.21 -11.67 21.56
N TYR A 513 7.40 -11.66 22.15
CA TYR A 513 7.70 -10.83 23.30
C TYR A 513 8.99 -10.06 23.10
N ALA A 514 9.01 -8.83 23.63
CA ALA A 514 10.12 -7.92 23.46
C ALA A 514 10.44 -7.15 24.73
N GLY A 515 11.70 -6.73 24.82
CA GLY A 515 12.16 -5.80 25.84
C GLY A 515 13.15 -4.81 25.24
N TYR A 516 13.03 -3.55 25.63
CA TYR A 516 13.91 -2.50 25.14
C TYR A 516 14.39 -1.57 26.25
N VAL A 517 15.52 -0.93 26.01
CA VAL A 517 16.05 0.15 26.83
C VAL A 517 16.66 1.23 25.94
N GLU A 518 16.46 2.48 26.32
CA GLU A 518 16.99 3.67 25.66
C GLU A 518 17.57 4.62 26.69
N PHE A 519 18.73 5.24 26.39
CA PHE A 519 19.37 6.27 27.18
C PHE A 519 19.62 7.52 26.35
N SER A 520 19.34 8.70 26.91
CA SER A 520 19.77 9.99 26.41
C SER A 520 20.81 10.53 27.40
N ILE A 521 22.01 10.76 26.89
CA ILE A 521 23.20 11.08 27.66
C ILE A 521 23.75 12.43 27.20
N PRO A 522 23.45 13.53 27.88
CA PRO A 522 24.08 14.83 27.60
C PRO A 522 25.55 14.81 28.02
N VAL A 523 26.45 14.49 27.08
CA VAL A 523 27.90 14.39 27.31
C VAL A 523 28.49 15.78 27.58
N THR A 524 28.04 16.80 26.84
CA THR A 524 28.31 18.22 27.08
C THR A 524 26.99 18.98 26.99
N ASP A 525 27.01 20.29 27.20
CA ASP A 525 25.78 21.12 27.11
C ASP A 525 25.24 21.21 25.67
N ASN A 526 26.08 20.92 24.67
CA ASN A 526 25.76 20.98 23.26
C ASN A 526 25.96 19.65 22.54
N PHE A 527 26.26 18.54 23.24
CA PHE A 527 26.44 17.22 22.64
C PHE A 527 25.68 16.17 23.45
N GLU A 528 24.70 15.56 22.82
CA GLU A 528 23.89 14.45 23.33
C GLU A 528 24.22 13.16 22.57
N LEU A 529 24.35 12.06 23.31
CA LEU A 529 24.48 10.70 22.80
C LEU A 529 23.22 9.92 23.17
N GLN A 530 22.59 9.28 22.20
CA GLN A 530 21.48 8.35 22.39
C GLN A 530 21.97 6.93 22.17
N LEU A 531 21.66 6.05 23.11
CA LEU A 531 21.94 4.62 23.01
C LEU A 531 20.64 3.86 23.21
N ALA A 532 20.30 2.96 22.30
CA ALA A 532 19.14 2.11 22.46
C ALA A 532 19.47 0.66 22.09
N GLY A 533 18.71 -0.26 22.63
CA GLY A 533 18.79 -1.67 22.29
C GLY A 533 17.48 -2.36 22.58
N ARG A 534 17.10 -3.24 21.68
CA ARG A 534 15.88 -4.03 21.78
C ARG A 534 16.18 -5.50 21.51
N TYR A 535 15.56 -6.36 22.29
CA TYR A 535 15.53 -7.79 22.10
C TYR A 535 14.10 -8.21 21.78
N ASP A 536 13.92 -8.96 20.70
CA ASP A 536 12.67 -9.55 20.28
C ASP A 536 12.80 -11.06 20.19
N HIS A 537 11.76 -11.78 20.58
CA HIS A 537 11.63 -13.23 20.39
C HIS A 537 10.28 -13.53 19.78
N TYR A 538 10.29 -14.28 18.70
CA TYR A 538 9.13 -14.72 17.93
C TYR A 538 9.01 -16.24 17.99
N SER A 539 7.80 -16.76 18.05
CA SER A 539 7.53 -18.20 18.16
C SER A 539 7.86 -18.98 16.89
N ASP A 540 7.99 -18.30 15.74
CA ASP A 540 8.26 -18.88 14.42
C ASP A 540 9.76 -18.95 14.10
N PHE A 541 10.46 -17.82 14.00
CA PHE A 541 11.87 -17.78 13.55
C PHE A 541 12.90 -17.56 14.66
N GLY A 542 12.49 -17.35 15.92
CA GLY A 542 13.42 -17.21 17.05
C GLY A 542 13.67 -15.78 17.49
N SER A 543 14.93 -15.36 17.69
CA SER A 543 15.26 -14.12 18.40
C SER A 543 16.20 -13.23 17.61
N THR A 544 16.00 -11.91 17.77
CA THR A 544 16.90 -10.89 17.23
C THR A 544 17.22 -9.82 18.27
N THR A 545 18.36 -9.15 18.10
CA THR A 545 18.79 -8.05 18.97
C THR A 545 19.26 -6.88 18.13
N ASN A 546 18.66 -5.73 18.32
CA ASN A 546 18.88 -4.56 17.48
C ASN A 546 19.36 -3.37 18.32
N PRO A 547 20.67 -3.02 18.24
CA PRO A 547 21.23 -1.81 18.83
C PRO A 547 21.03 -0.58 17.94
N LYS A 548 21.03 0.60 18.60
CA LYS A 548 21.10 1.92 17.94
C LYS A 548 22.03 2.82 18.72
N VAL A 549 22.87 3.55 18.00
CA VAL A 549 23.72 4.63 18.51
C VAL A 549 23.41 5.87 17.68
N ALA A 550 23.03 6.96 18.32
CA ALA A 550 22.80 8.21 17.63
C ALA A 550 23.35 9.39 18.45
N PHE A 551 23.64 10.50 17.78
CA PHE A 551 24.13 11.71 18.42
C PHE A 551 23.46 12.95 17.84
N GLN A 552 23.41 13.99 18.67
CA GLN A 552 23.06 15.35 18.28
C GLN A 552 24.11 16.31 18.85
N TRP A 553 24.68 17.16 17.99
CA TRP A 553 25.74 18.08 18.35
C TRP A 553 25.42 19.51 17.87
N GLY A 554 25.09 20.39 18.80
CA GLY A 554 25.01 21.82 18.56
C GLY A 554 26.43 22.42 18.39
N ILE A 555 26.90 22.52 17.16
CA ILE A 555 28.23 23.07 16.84
C ILE A 555 28.26 24.56 17.18
N THR A 556 27.17 25.26 16.86
CA THR A 556 26.85 26.63 17.28
C THR A 556 25.37 26.70 17.67
N ASP A 557 24.91 27.88 18.14
CA ASP A 557 23.48 28.08 18.45
C ASP A 557 22.59 27.97 17.20
N GLU A 558 23.17 28.07 16.01
CA GLU A 558 22.47 28.04 14.71
C GLU A 558 22.71 26.76 13.92
N LEU A 559 23.76 25.99 14.26
CA LEU A 559 24.19 24.83 13.48
C LEU A 559 24.25 23.59 14.34
N THR A 560 23.42 22.61 14.02
CA THR A 560 23.38 21.30 14.65
C THR A 560 23.78 20.21 13.65
N SER A 561 24.65 19.30 14.06
CA SER A 561 24.90 18.04 13.37
C SER A 561 24.22 16.90 14.10
N ARG A 562 23.72 15.94 13.36
CA ARG A 562 23.11 14.71 13.89
C ARG A 562 23.60 13.51 13.12
N GLY A 563 23.53 12.34 13.73
CA GLY A 563 23.83 11.10 13.02
C GLY A 563 23.39 9.89 13.83
N SER A 564 23.15 8.81 13.11
CA SER A 564 22.73 7.53 13.68
C SER A 564 23.35 6.36 12.95
N TRP A 565 23.50 5.28 13.69
CA TRP A 565 23.74 3.94 13.21
C TRP A 565 22.81 2.98 13.95
N SER A 566 22.15 2.09 13.22
CA SER A 566 21.29 1.09 13.81
C SER A 566 21.24 -0.17 12.97
N THR A 567 21.00 -1.30 13.64
CA THR A 567 20.53 -2.50 12.95
C THR A 567 19.02 -2.59 13.03
N GLY A 568 18.43 -3.28 12.08
CA GLY A 568 16.99 -3.52 12.01
C GLY A 568 16.71 -4.93 11.52
N PHE A 569 15.44 -5.30 11.54
CA PHE A 569 14.99 -6.57 11.02
C PHE A 569 13.53 -6.50 10.56
N ARG A 570 13.16 -7.43 9.69
CA ARG A 570 11.77 -7.74 9.35
C ARG A 570 11.50 -9.21 9.60
N ALA A 571 10.46 -9.50 10.37
CA ALA A 571 9.96 -10.85 10.55
C ALA A 571 9.32 -11.34 9.23
N PRO A 572 9.42 -12.62 8.86
CA PRO A 572 8.64 -13.17 7.76
C PRO A 572 7.16 -12.83 7.93
N SER A 573 6.47 -12.46 6.86
CA SER A 573 5.04 -12.21 6.97
C SER A 573 4.29 -13.51 7.31
N LEU A 574 3.15 -13.39 7.99
CA LEU A 574 2.33 -14.57 8.28
C LEU A 574 1.82 -15.24 6.99
N ALA A 575 1.67 -14.48 5.91
CA ALA A 575 1.33 -15.01 4.59
C ALA A 575 2.51 -15.81 3.99
N GLN A 576 3.76 -15.31 4.07
CA GLN A 576 4.95 -16.03 3.61
C GLN A 576 5.16 -17.37 4.34
N ILE A 577 4.77 -17.43 5.61
CA ILE A 577 4.87 -18.66 6.40
C ILE A 577 3.72 -19.61 6.09
N GLY A 578 2.49 -19.11 6.03
CA GLY A 578 1.26 -19.90 6.05
C GLY A 578 0.55 -20.02 4.70
N LEU A 579 1.19 -19.64 3.59
CA LEU A 579 0.61 -19.78 2.25
C LEU A 579 0.38 -21.24 1.90
N GLY A 580 -0.82 -21.58 1.47
CA GLY A 580 -1.14 -22.87 0.89
C GLY A 580 -0.52 -23.00 -0.52
N PRO A 581 -0.53 -24.22 -1.12
CA PRO A 581 -0.03 -24.42 -2.48
C PRO A 581 -0.76 -23.53 -3.48
N SER A 582 0.02 -22.78 -4.26
CA SER A 582 -0.43 -21.94 -5.37
C SER A 582 0.20 -22.43 -6.66
N ARG A 583 -0.54 -22.38 -7.77
CA ARG A 583 -0.03 -22.74 -9.08
C ARG A 583 0.00 -21.53 -9.99
N GLU A 584 1.11 -21.37 -10.67
CA GLU A 584 1.29 -20.38 -11.75
C GLU A 584 1.85 -21.08 -12.99
N SER A 585 1.61 -20.52 -14.16
CA SER A 585 2.16 -21.02 -15.42
C SER A 585 3.48 -20.29 -15.70
N SER A 586 4.51 -21.07 -16.05
CA SER A 586 5.84 -20.54 -16.37
C SER A 586 6.24 -20.98 -17.76
N PHE A 587 6.60 -20.02 -18.61
CA PHE A 587 6.88 -20.25 -20.04
C PHE A 587 8.39 -20.29 -20.29
N PHE A 588 8.92 -21.49 -20.63
CA PHE A 588 10.35 -21.67 -20.93
C PHE A 588 10.61 -22.92 -21.78
N ILE A 589 11.86 -23.10 -22.24
CA ILE A 589 12.29 -24.28 -23.02
C ILE A 589 12.87 -25.32 -22.07
N ASP A 590 12.37 -26.58 -22.13
CA ASP A 590 13.00 -27.68 -21.44
C ASP A 590 14.29 -28.09 -22.17
N THR A 591 15.35 -27.33 -21.89
CA THR A 591 16.67 -27.51 -22.56
C THR A 591 17.27 -28.88 -22.29
N TYR A 592 16.99 -29.52 -21.14
CA TYR A 592 17.48 -30.87 -20.80
C TYR A 592 16.80 -31.94 -21.67
N ARG A 593 15.49 -31.85 -21.84
CA ARG A 593 14.75 -32.79 -22.68
C ARG A 593 15.00 -32.54 -24.16
N CYS A 594 15.15 -31.30 -24.57
CA CYS A 594 15.56 -30.95 -25.94
C CYS A 594 16.93 -31.55 -26.26
N ALA A 595 17.91 -31.39 -25.36
CA ALA A 595 19.27 -31.91 -25.58
C ALA A 595 19.33 -33.45 -25.53
N ALA A 596 18.56 -34.09 -24.64
CA ALA A 596 18.58 -35.55 -24.45
C ALA A 596 17.81 -36.30 -25.55
N ASP A 597 16.64 -35.81 -25.92
CA ASP A 597 15.65 -36.54 -26.69
C ASP A 597 15.20 -35.80 -27.98
N GLY A 598 15.61 -34.56 -28.19
CA GLY A 598 15.27 -33.77 -29.38
C GLY A 598 13.79 -33.36 -29.45
N VAL A 599 13.12 -33.28 -28.32
CA VAL A 599 11.71 -32.87 -28.18
C VAL A 599 11.59 -31.71 -27.19
N ASP A 600 10.49 -30.97 -27.26
CA ASP A 600 10.21 -29.78 -26.43
C ASP A 600 11.31 -28.70 -26.54
N CYS A 601 11.81 -28.49 -27.78
CA CYS A 601 12.85 -27.51 -28.11
C CYS A 601 12.28 -26.11 -28.39
N GLU A 602 11.00 -25.90 -28.14
CA GLU A 602 10.32 -24.60 -28.16
C GLU A 602 9.86 -24.30 -26.75
N ALA A 603 9.61 -23.02 -26.42
CA ALA A 603 9.09 -22.64 -25.13
C ALA A 603 7.66 -23.15 -24.95
N LEU A 604 7.41 -23.82 -23.86
CA LEU A 604 6.12 -24.38 -23.47
C LEU A 604 5.73 -23.88 -22.09
N ASP A 605 4.43 -23.89 -21.80
CA ASP A 605 3.91 -23.59 -20.48
C ASP A 605 4.10 -24.79 -19.54
N TYR A 606 4.67 -24.54 -18.36
CA TYR A 606 4.86 -25.54 -17.32
C TYR A 606 4.23 -25.06 -16.02
N ASN A 607 3.55 -25.96 -15.31
CA ASN A 607 2.99 -25.65 -14.01
C ASN A 607 4.09 -25.51 -12.96
N THR A 608 4.13 -24.37 -12.28
CA THR A 608 4.94 -24.14 -11.09
C THR A 608 4.03 -24.04 -9.89
N GLU A 609 4.28 -24.83 -8.85
CA GLU A 609 3.55 -24.77 -7.58
C GLU A 609 4.48 -24.19 -6.52
N PHE A 610 4.05 -23.12 -5.86
CA PHE A 610 4.79 -22.57 -4.74
C PHE A 610 3.92 -22.50 -3.48
N GLN A 611 4.57 -22.55 -2.33
CA GLN A 611 3.93 -22.54 -1.02
C GLN A 611 4.74 -21.76 0.00
N GLY A 612 4.11 -21.44 1.13
CA GLY A 612 4.77 -20.82 2.27
C GLY A 612 5.87 -21.69 2.86
N ASN A 613 6.80 -21.02 3.54
CA ASN A 613 7.92 -21.68 4.20
C ASN A 613 7.99 -21.29 5.68
N SER A 614 7.79 -22.24 6.57
CA SER A 614 7.85 -22.04 8.02
C SER A 614 9.28 -22.01 8.57
N GLU A 615 10.30 -22.26 7.74
CA GLU A 615 11.72 -22.29 8.11
C GLU A 615 12.43 -20.98 7.71
N LEU A 616 11.68 -19.92 7.36
CA LEU A 616 12.23 -18.61 7.03
C LEU A 616 12.85 -17.95 8.25
N ASP A 617 14.03 -17.38 8.08
CA ASP A 617 14.67 -16.48 9.04
C ASP A 617 14.18 -15.04 8.86
N ALA A 618 14.44 -14.18 9.84
CA ALA A 618 14.21 -12.75 9.71
C ALA A 618 15.13 -12.14 8.65
N GLU A 619 14.64 -11.14 7.94
CA GLU A 619 15.50 -10.24 7.16
C GLU A 619 16.26 -9.32 8.10
N GLU A 620 17.48 -8.98 7.75
CA GLU A 620 18.35 -8.11 8.55
C GLU A 620 18.64 -6.81 7.83
N SER A 621 18.87 -5.73 8.56
CA SER A 621 19.26 -4.47 7.95
C SER A 621 20.27 -3.70 8.80
N GLU A 622 21.08 -2.89 8.11
CA GLU A 622 21.98 -1.91 8.70
C GLU A 622 21.69 -0.53 8.09
N THR A 623 21.50 0.46 8.96
CA THR A 623 21.15 1.82 8.54
C THR A 623 22.14 2.82 9.10
N TRP A 624 22.66 3.72 8.25
CA TRP A 624 23.46 4.87 8.59
C TRP A 624 22.76 6.16 8.16
N ASN A 625 22.77 7.15 9.03
CA ASN A 625 22.30 8.50 8.72
C ASN A 625 23.30 9.54 9.27
N LEU A 626 23.56 10.58 8.49
CA LEU A 626 24.36 11.73 8.90
C LEU A 626 23.76 13.01 8.35
N GLY A 627 23.43 13.95 9.23
CA GLY A 627 22.77 15.19 8.85
C GLY A 627 23.30 16.42 9.53
N MET A 628 22.87 17.55 8.98
CA MET A 628 23.14 18.91 9.48
C MET A 628 21.89 19.74 9.37
N ILE A 629 21.60 20.55 10.40
CA ILE A 629 20.53 21.53 10.41
C ILE A 629 21.14 22.90 10.68
N TRP A 630 20.88 23.85 9.80
CA TRP A 630 21.26 25.25 10.00
C TRP A 630 20.00 26.11 10.13
N ALA A 631 19.80 26.67 11.31
CA ALA A 631 18.64 27.48 11.69
C ALA A 631 19.10 28.83 12.26
N PRO A 632 19.53 29.79 11.40
CA PRO A 632 20.03 31.10 11.84
C PRO A 632 18.94 32.00 12.43
N SER A 633 17.68 31.63 12.28
CA SER A 633 16.55 32.34 12.88
C SER A 633 15.35 31.44 13.04
N GLN A 634 14.37 31.83 13.85
CA GLN A 634 13.09 31.10 13.97
C GLN A 634 12.25 31.10 12.69
N LYS A 635 12.63 31.88 11.69
CA LYS A 635 11.93 32.03 10.41
C LYS A 635 12.59 31.27 9.27
N PHE A 636 13.76 30.70 9.48
CA PHE A 636 14.51 30.02 8.43
C PHE A 636 15.31 28.87 9.02
N ASP A 637 15.10 27.69 8.45
CA ASP A 637 15.93 26.52 8.65
C ASP A 637 16.18 25.78 7.34
N ILE A 638 17.28 25.05 7.31
CA ILE A 638 17.62 24.09 6.27
C ILE A 638 18.24 22.85 6.89
N GLY A 639 17.67 21.69 6.62
CA GLY A 639 18.14 20.38 7.01
C GLY A 639 18.67 19.62 5.80
N PHE A 640 19.76 18.90 5.99
CA PHE A 640 20.39 18.06 4.98
C PHE A 640 20.80 16.73 5.65
N ASP A 641 20.32 15.59 5.14
CA ASP A 641 20.61 14.27 5.65
C ASP A 641 21.07 13.35 4.52
N VAL A 642 22.14 12.61 4.73
CA VAL A 642 22.64 11.53 3.87
C VAL A 642 22.35 10.21 4.57
N TYR A 643 21.80 9.25 3.83
CA TYR A 643 21.44 7.95 4.37
C TYR A 643 21.99 6.81 3.52
N SER A 644 22.21 5.67 4.20
CA SER A 644 22.53 4.38 3.57
C SER A 644 21.77 3.28 4.33
N ILE A 645 21.06 2.45 3.62
CA ILE A 645 20.31 1.31 4.15
C ILE A 645 20.72 0.08 3.35
N THR A 646 21.29 -0.92 4.03
CA THR A 646 21.54 -2.24 3.47
C THR A 646 20.55 -3.22 4.09
N GLN A 647 19.93 -4.05 3.28
CA GLN A 647 19.02 -5.10 3.71
C GLN A 647 19.48 -6.42 3.13
N ASP A 648 19.75 -7.39 4.00
CA ASP A 648 20.23 -8.73 3.67
C ASP A 648 19.21 -9.79 4.04
N ASN A 649 19.37 -10.99 3.50
CA ASN A 649 18.49 -12.13 3.73
C ASN A 649 17.02 -11.81 3.42
N LYS A 650 16.76 -10.93 2.46
CA LYS A 650 15.41 -10.58 2.06
C LYS A 650 14.67 -11.82 1.56
N ILE A 651 13.42 -11.97 1.99
CA ILE A 651 12.57 -13.11 1.63
C ILE A 651 11.99 -12.86 0.24
N ASP A 652 12.27 -13.77 -0.68
CA ASP A 652 11.75 -13.74 -2.04
C ASP A 652 11.42 -15.16 -2.53
N LYS A 653 10.70 -15.29 -3.64
CA LYS A 653 10.46 -16.57 -4.29
C LYS A 653 11.79 -17.11 -4.82
N GLN A 654 12.03 -18.40 -4.65
CA GLN A 654 13.21 -19.05 -5.23
C GLN A 654 13.14 -18.94 -6.77
N PRO A 655 14.20 -18.41 -7.42
CA PRO A 655 14.20 -18.23 -8.86
C PRO A 655 13.99 -19.54 -9.61
N LEU A 656 13.04 -19.56 -10.55
CA LEU A 656 12.69 -20.77 -11.31
C LEU A 656 13.89 -21.32 -12.08
N GLY A 657 14.74 -20.47 -12.63
CA GLY A 657 15.96 -20.88 -13.35
C GLY A 657 16.94 -21.67 -12.49
N ASP A 658 17.07 -21.32 -11.22
CA ASP A 658 17.93 -22.02 -10.27
C ASP A 658 17.34 -23.40 -9.94
N ILE A 659 16.02 -23.46 -9.69
CA ILE A 659 15.31 -24.71 -9.45
C ILE A 659 15.46 -25.64 -10.67
N TYR A 660 15.22 -25.09 -11.84
CA TYR A 660 15.31 -25.82 -13.12
C TYR A 660 16.72 -26.39 -13.32
N THR A 661 17.74 -25.57 -13.17
CA THR A 661 19.15 -25.95 -13.37
C THR A 661 19.57 -27.03 -12.38
N ALA A 662 19.17 -26.91 -11.12
CA ALA A 662 19.57 -27.85 -10.06
C ALA A 662 18.81 -29.18 -10.11
N ASN A 663 17.54 -29.20 -10.55
CA ASN A 663 16.64 -30.32 -10.30
C ASN A 663 16.03 -30.93 -11.57
N CYS A 664 15.85 -30.18 -12.66
CA CYS A 664 15.08 -30.69 -13.81
C CYS A 664 15.87 -31.58 -14.77
N ASN A 665 17.15 -31.80 -14.53
CA ASN A 665 17.97 -32.82 -15.25
C ASN A 665 17.76 -34.24 -14.72
N ASP A 666 17.06 -34.45 -13.61
CA ASP A 666 16.79 -35.77 -13.01
C ASP A 666 15.32 -36.19 -13.22
N GLN A 667 15.12 -37.33 -13.87
CA GLN A 667 13.78 -37.93 -14.08
C GLN A 667 13.05 -38.23 -12.76
N ASN A 668 13.75 -38.42 -11.66
CA ASN A 668 13.20 -38.81 -10.36
C ASN A 668 13.20 -37.67 -9.35
N SER A 669 13.43 -36.41 -9.80
CA SER A 669 13.36 -35.27 -8.91
C SER A 669 11.97 -35.11 -8.30
N THR A 670 11.91 -34.80 -7.02
CA THR A 670 10.66 -34.45 -6.31
C THR A 670 10.41 -32.96 -6.28
N VAL A 671 11.34 -32.15 -6.76
CA VAL A 671 11.24 -30.70 -6.88
C VAL A 671 10.81 -30.31 -8.30
N CYS A 672 11.35 -30.98 -9.31
CA CYS A 672 10.94 -30.84 -10.69
C CYS A 672 10.38 -32.21 -11.16
N GLU A 673 9.11 -32.42 -10.92
CA GLU A 673 8.46 -33.67 -11.22
C GLU A 673 8.28 -33.83 -12.74
N ARG A 674 8.64 -35.05 -13.24
CA ARG A 674 8.48 -35.38 -14.63
C ARG A 674 7.52 -36.56 -14.80
N LEU A 675 6.70 -36.51 -15.83
CA LEU A 675 5.92 -37.67 -16.25
C LEU A 675 6.85 -38.80 -16.71
N ALA A 676 6.30 -40.04 -16.85
CA ALA A 676 7.08 -41.14 -17.36
C ALA A 676 7.58 -40.82 -18.78
N PRO A 677 8.88 -41.10 -19.09
CA PRO A 677 9.40 -40.93 -20.44
C PRO A 677 8.71 -41.82 -21.44
N GLN A 678 8.48 -41.36 -22.65
CA GLN A 678 7.95 -42.15 -23.74
C GLN A 678 8.98 -43.17 -24.24
N VAL A 679 8.54 -44.16 -24.98
CA VAL A 679 9.43 -45.22 -25.49
C VAL A 679 10.57 -44.61 -26.33
N GLY A 680 11.81 -44.79 -25.88
CA GLY A 680 13.02 -44.28 -26.55
C GLY A 680 13.45 -42.89 -26.06
N GLN A 681 12.78 -42.29 -25.08
CA GLN A 681 13.18 -41.05 -24.46
C GLN A 681 13.85 -41.30 -23.09
N THR A 682 14.75 -40.36 -22.75
CA THR A 682 15.50 -40.39 -21.47
C THR A 682 14.74 -39.64 -20.36
N LEU A 683 14.13 -38.49 -20.71
CA LEU A 683 13.38 -37.65 -19.80
C LEU A 683 11.91 -37.55 -20.25
N GLY A 684 11.00 -37.66 -19.29
CA GLY A 684 9.59 -37.32 -19.51
C GLY A 684 9.33 -35.82 -19.54
N PRO A 685 8.15 -35.38 -20.00
CA PRO A 685 7.76 -33.99 -19.89
C PRO A 685 7.72 -33.52 -18.42
N ILE A 686 8.04 -32.28 -18.16
CA ILE A 686 7.84 -31.67 -16.84
C ILE A 686 6.33 -31.64 -16.56
N SER A 687 5.95 -32.13 -15.39
CA SER A 687 4.58 -32.14 -14.89
C SER A 687 4.33 -30.94 -13.99
N ILE A 688 5.26 -30.70 -13.05
CA ILE A 688 5.16 -29.61 -12.08
C ILE A 688 6.54 -29.31 -11.50
N ILE A 689 6.80 -28.03 -11.22
CA ILE A 689 7.98 -27.56 -10.51
C ILE A 689 7.53 -26.99 -9.16
N HIS A 690 8.11 -27.47 -8.05
CA HIS A 690 7.83 -26.96 -6.72
C HIS A 690 8.84 -25.89 -6.34
N SER A 691 8.33 -24.77 -5.90
CA SER A 691 9.09 -23.61 -5.40
C SER A 691 8.61 -23.21 -4.01
N SER A 692 9.41 -22.43 -3.30
CA SER A 692 9.06 -21.85 -1.99
C SER A 692 9.70 -20.50 -1.79
N PHE A 693 9.30 -19.81 -0.73
CA PHE A 693 10.02 -18.61 -0.27
C PHE A 693 11.32 -19.00 0.41
N ILE A 694 12.39 -18.23 0.19
CA ILE A 694 13.70 -18.40 0.81
C ILE A 694 14.31 -17.04 1.16
N ASN A 695 15.24 -17.01 2.10
CA ASN A 695 16.05 -15.83 2.40
C ASN A 695 17.24 -15.78 1.42
N LEU A 696 17.13 -15.03 0.35
CA LEU A 696 18.11 -15.03 -0.74
C LEU A 696 18.57 -13.62 -1.15
N SER A 697 17.65 -12.66 -1.20
CA SER A 697 17.87 -11.36 -1.83
C SER A 697 18.61 -10.37 -0.94
N SER A 698 19.29 -9.40 -1.56
CA SER A 698 19.89 -8.24 -0.90
C SER A 698 19.43 -6.95 -1.56
N GLN A 699 19.42 -5.86 -0.80
CA GLN A 699 19.01 -4.55 -1.30
C GLN A 699 19.80 -3.43 -0.63
N ASP A 700 20.41 -2.54 -1.43
CA ASP A 700 21.15 -1.38 -0.97
C ASP A 700 20.51 -0.09 -1.48
N VAL A 701 20.21 0.83 -0.56
CA VAL A 701 19.61 2.13 -0.89
C VAL A 701 20.40 3.26 -0.25
N GLN A 702 20.84 4.21 -1.06
CA GLN A 702 21.57 5.40 -0.62
C GLN A 702 20.97 6.65 -1.22
N GLY A 703 20.94 7.72 -0.45
CA GLY A 703 20.37 8.97 -0.93
C GLY A 703 20.60 10.16 -0.02
N VAL A 704 19.97 11.27 -0.43
CA VAL A 704 20.05 12.55 0.25
C VAL A 704 18.65 13.13 0.39
N ASP A 705 18.31 13.52 1.60
CA ASP A 705 17.10 14.30 1.90
C ASP A 705 17.47 15.73 2.25
N LEU A 706 16.72 16.72 1.71
CA LEU A 706 16.85 18.12 2.03
C LEU A 706 15.49 18.67 2.43
N SER A 707 15.42 19.34 3.56
CA SER A 707 14.23 20.08 4.01
C SER A 707 14.57 21.54 4.28
N THR A 708 13.68 22.47 3.97
CA THR A 708 13.87 23.87 4.32
C THR A 708 12.55 24.57 4.55
N HIS A 709 12.50 25.43 5.56
CA HIS A 709 11.35 26.26 5.85
C HIS A 709 11.79 27.72 5.88
N TYR A 710 10.96 28.59 5.31
CA TYR A 710 11.21 30.03 5.31
C TYR A 710 9.92 30.80 5.53
N GLY A 711 9.88 31.61 6.59
CA GLY A 711 8.79 32.52 6.93
C GLY A 711 9.13 33.97 6.61
N LEU A 712 8.25 34.68 5.90
CA LEU A 712 8.38 36.08 5.52
C LEU A 712 7.14 36.85 5.95
N GLU A 713 7.31 37.78 6.86
CA GLU A 713 6.28 38.75 7.25
C GLU A 713 6.31 39.94 6.31
N LEU A 714 5.18 40.24 5.66
CA LEU A 714 5.04 41.29 4.65
C LEU A 714 4.24 42.51 5.14
N ASP A 715 4.39 42.89 6.42
CA ASP A 715 3.64 43.97 7.06
C ASP A 715 2.14 43.98 6.70
N ASN A 716 1.71 44.88 5.81
CA ASN A 716 0.28 44.96 5.42
C ASN A 716 -0.18 43.94 4.40
N PHE A 717 0.70 43.07 3.93
CA PHE A 717 0.39 42.01 2.95
C PHE A 717 0.34 40.62 3.56
N GLY A 718 0.37 40.50 4.90
CA GLY A 718 0.29 39.23 5.62
C GLY A 718 1.59 38.45 5.66
N ASP A 719 1.49 37.15 5.92
CA ASP A 719 2.62 36.26 6.13
C ASP A 719 2.71 35.23 5.01
N LEU A 720 3.92 35.00 4.53
CA LEU A 720 4.26 33.92 3.58
C LEU A 720 5.12 32.89 4.29
N LYS A 721 4.77 31.60 4.13
CA LYS A 721 5.58 30.47 4.57
C LYS A 721 5.89 29.58 3.37
N PHE A 722 7.16 29.25 3.21
CA PHE A 722 7.65 28.32 2.20
C PHE A 722 8.18 27.08 2.88
N GLY A 723 7.88 25.91 2.34
CA GLY A 723 8.45 24.63 2.73
C GLY A 723 8.91 23.88 1.49
N LEU A 724 10.13 23.35 1.49
CA LEU A 724 10.65 22.48 0.44
C LEU A 724 11.11 21.18 1.05
N GLU A 725 10.58 20.10 0.55
CA GLU A 725 11.05 18.73 0.79
C GLU A 725 11.62 18.19 -0.53
N TYR A 726 12.84 17.72 -0.50
CA TYR A 726 13.53 17.15 -1.67
C TYR A 726 14.21 15.84 -1.28
N SER A 727 14.05 14.82 -2.10
CA SER A 727 14.71 13.54 -1.97
C SER A 727 15.48 13.22 -3.25
N TYR A 728 16.75 12.85 -3.09
CA TYR A 728 17.63 12.40 -4.16
C TYR A 728 18.04 10.95 -3.91
N LEU A 729 17.66 10.06 -4.81
CA LEU A 729 18.09 8.67 -4.82
C LEU A 729 19.44 8.57 -5.51
N HIS A 730 20.49 8.23 -4.75
CA HIS A 730 21.84 8.12 -5.26
C HIS A 730 22.16 6.71 -5.77
N ASN A 731 21.70 5.70 -5.05
CA ASN A 731 21.86 4.28 -5.39
C ASN A 731 20.64 3.49 -4.94
N PHE A 732 20.16 2.61 -5.80
CA PHE A 732 19.18 1.59 -5.48
C PHE A 732 19.59 0.29 -6.18
N GLU A 733 20.24 -0.59 -5.44
CA GLU A 733 20.70 -1.88 -5.94
C GLU A 733 19.88 -3.01 -5.33
N LYS A 734 19.39 -3.92 -6.14
CA LYS A 734 18.71 -5.15 -5.71
C LYS A 734 19.36 -6.33 -6.41
N ASP A 735 19.84 -7.30 -5.63
CA ASP A 735 20.46 -8.54 -6.13
C ASP A 735 21.62 -8.31 -7.12
N GLY A 736 22.40 -7.23 -6.91
CA GLY A 736 23.52 -6.84 -7.74
C GLY A 736 23.17 -6.09 -9.02
N LEU A 737 21.87 -5.74 -9.21
CA LEU A 737 21.38 -4.92 -10.31
C LEU A 737 21.07 -3.51 -9.80
N ASP A 738 21.59 -2.49 -10.50
CA ASP A 738 21.37 -1.08 -10.18
C ASP A 738 20.09 -0.58 -10.88
N TYR A 739 19.09 -0.18 -10.08
CA TYR A 739 17.81 0.41 -10.53
C TYR A 739 17.79 1.93 -10.43
N THR A 740 18.90 2.59 -10.14
CA THR A 740 18.96 4.04 -9.90
C THR A 740 18.65 4.84 -11.15
N GLY A 741 17.53 5.52 -11.18
CA GLY A 741 17.05 6.23 -12.38
C GLY A 741 16.42 5.33 -13.43
N GLU A 742 16.33 4.04 -13.17
CA GLU A 742 15.67 3.04 -13.98
C GLU A 742 14.16 3.01 -13.72
N TYR A 743 13.45 2.12 -14.40
CA TYR A 743 12.01 1.96 -14.37
C TYR A 743 11.42 1.94 -12.93
N LYS A 744 10.49 2.87 -12.64
CA LYS A 744 9.85 3.10 -11.33
C LYS A 744 10.72 3.80 -10.27
N PHE A 745 12.01 4.08 -10.53
CA PHE A 745 12.96 4.63 -9.56
C PHE A 745 13.52 6.00 -9.97
N PRO A 746 12.68 7.07 -10.08
CA PRO A 746 13.17 8.41 -10.40
C PRO A 746 14.15 8.91 -9.34
N GLN A 747 15.30 9.46 -9.76
CA GLN A 747 16.33 9.95 -8.85
C GLN A 747 15.92 11.21 -8.07
N HIS A 748 15.06 12.05 -8.64
CA HIS A 748 14.70 13.35 -8.08
C HIS A 748 13.21 13.45 -7.80
N ARG A 749 12.85 13.70 -6.56
CA ARG A 749 11.47 14.01 -6.14
C ARG A 749 11.48 15.20 -5.19
N TRP A 750 10.55 16.16 -5.37
CA TRP A 750 10.42 17.26 -4.43
C TRP A 750 8.99 17.80 -4.36
N LEU A 751 8.68 18.38 -3.21
CA LEU A 751 7.44 19.10 -2.93
C LEU A 751 7.78 20.48 -2.38
N LEU A 752 7.34 21.53 -3.08
CA LEU A 752 7.42 22.91 -2.61
C LEU A 752 6.02 23.36 -2.21
N THR A 753 5.87 23.78 -0.97
CA THR A 753 4.63 24.33 -0.43
C THR A 753 4.80 25.82 -0.20
N THR A 754 3.79 26.63 -0.54
CA THR A 754 3.76 28.07 -0.31
C THR A 754 2.43 28.44 0.31
N ASN A 755 2.44 28.88 1.56
CA ASN A 755 1.27 29.29 2.32
C ASN A 755 1.29 30.80 2.52
N TRP A 756 0.25 31.50 2.10
CA TRP A 756 0.03 32.92 2.34
C TRP A 756 -1.20 33.12 3.22
N THR A 757 -1.04 33.92 4.26
CA THR A 757 -2.14 34.25 5.18
C THR A 757 -2.20 35.78 5.39
N MET A 758 -3.40 36.36 5.29
CA MET A 758 -3.66 37.75 5.55
C MET A 758 -5.07 37.94 6.11
N ASP A 759 -5.18 38.37 7.35
CA ASP A 759 -6.45 38.53 8.07
C ASP A 759 -7.33 37.25 8.01
N ASN A 760 -8.43 37.34 7.27
CA ASN A 760 -9.38 36.25 7.09
C ASN A 760 -9.12 35.42 5.82
N PHE A 761 -8.12 35.79 5.00
CA PHE A 761 -7.76 35.07 3.77
C PHE A 761 -6.55 34.17 3.99
N ALA A 762 -6.58 33.02 3.39
CA ALA A 762 -5.38 32.23 3.19
C ALA A 762 -5.36 31.67 1.76
N ALA A 763 -4.19 31.54 1.19
CA ALA A 763 -3.97 30.91 -0.11
C ALA A 763 -2.77 29.97 -0.03
N ASN A 764 -2.84 28.87 -0.76
CA ASN A 764 -1.79 27.87 -0.82
C ASN A 764 -1.47 27.56 -2.29
N VAL A 765 -0.19 27.33 -2.56
CA VAL A 765 0.31 26.79 -3.84
C VAL A 765 1.31 25.68 -3.53
N ASN A 766 1.05 24.49 -4.05
CA ASN A 766 1.96 23.35 -3.95
C ASN A 766 2.48 22.98 -5.35
N LEU A 767 3.77 22.71 -5.43
CA LEU A 767 4.41 22.17 -6.63
C LEU A 767 5.03 20.83 -6.27
N SER A 768 4.58 19.77 -6.94
CA SER A 768 5.08 18.42 -6.77
C SER A 768 5.79 17.98 -8.05
N TYR A 769 7.03 17.54 -7.92
CA TYR A 769 7.88 17.15 -9.03
C TYR A 769 8.35 15.70 -8.88
N ILE A 770 8.26 14.98 -9.97
CA ILE A 770 8.84 13.64 -10.15
C ILE A 770 9.81 13.76 -11.32
N GLY A 771 11.07 13.36 -11.10
CA GLY A 771 12.12 13.39 -12.11
C GLY A 771 11.91 12.39 -13.23
N GLU A 772 12.62 12.58 -14.32
CA GLU A 772 12.69 11.60 -15.42
C GLU A 772 13.38 10.30 -14.95
N PHE A 773 13.02 9.20 -15.58
CA PHE A 773 13.64 7.89 -15.36
C PHE A 773 13.59 7.06 -16.65
N GLU A 774 14.40 6.03 -16.74
CA GLU A 774 14.41 5.14 -17.91
C GLU A 774 13.14 4.28 -17.93
N ASP A 775 12.64 3.96 -19.12
CA ASP A 775 11.47 3.12 -19.33
C ASP A 775 11.81 1.65 -19.09
N THR A 776 10.89 0.72 -19.31
CA THR A 776 11.07 -0.70 -19.00
C THR A 776 12.42 -1.26 -19.49
N PRO A 777 13.17 -2.01 -18.67
CA PRO A 777 14.38 -2.72 -19.10
C PRO A 777 14.09 -4.01 -19.88
N ASP A 778 12.86 -4.51 -19.88
CA ASP A 778 12.42 -5.66 -20.70
C ASP A 778 11.71 -5.14 -21.95
N ILE A 779 12.51 -4.79 -22.97
CA ILE A 779 12.03 -4.09 -24.19
C ILE A 779 11.24 -5.02 -25.10
N ASP A 780 11.61 -6.27 -25.19
CA ASP A 780 10.99 -7.28 -26.06
C ASP A 780 10.08 -8.25 -25.31
N PHE A 781 9.88 -7.98 -24.00
CA PHE A 781 8.98 -8.73 -23.10
C PHE A 781 9.31 -10.23 -23.03
N ASP A 782 10.60 -10.57 -23.09
CA ASP A 782 11.07 -11.96 -22.97
C ASP A 782 11.40 -12.37 -21.52
N GLY A 783 11.23 -11.45 -20.57
CA GLY A 783 11.52 -11.62 -19.14
C GLY A 783 12.99 -11.41 -18.77
N VAL A 784 13.82 -10.96 -19.72
CA VAL A 784 15.23 -10.64 -19.49
C VAL A 784 15.42 -9.13 -19.38
N LEU A 785 15.93 -8.67 -18.24
CA LEU A 785 16.19 -7.26 -18.01
C LEU A 785 17.47 -6.82 -18.73
N ASP A 786 17.37 -5.88 -19.67
CA ASP A 786 18.49 -5.33 -20.42
C ASP A 786 18.64 -3.82 -20.18
N PHE A 787 19.29 -3.47 -19.10
CA PHE A 787 19.54 -2.07 -18.70
C PHE A 787 20.46 -1.29 -19.65
N GLU A 788 21.23 -1.98 -20.54
CA GLU A 788 22.13 -1.31 -21.47
C GLU A 788 21.41 -0.82 -22.74
N THR A 789 20.42 -1.58 -23.24
CA THR A 789 19.66 -1.21 -24.42
C THR A 789 18.56 -0.19 -24.14
N ASN A 790 18.13 -0.10 -22.91
CA ASN A 790 17.05 0.77 -22.45
C ASN A 790 17.44 2.26 -22.32
N LYS A 791 18.71 2.60 -22.19
CA LYS A 791 19.25 3.96 -21.89
C LYS A 791 18.81 5.10 -22.82
N SER A 792 18.17 4.80 -23.94
CA SER A 792 17.67 5.80 -24.88
C SER A 792 16.17 6.14 -24.73
N ARG A 793 15.48 5.45 -23.83
CA ARG A 793 14.03 5.57 -23.66
C ARG A 793 13.76 6.12 -22.27
N MET A 794 13.28 7.35 -22.20
CA MET A 794 13.00 8.06 -20.97
C MET A 794 11.50 8.28 -20.79
N VAL A 795 11.04 8.09 -19.58
CA VAL A 795 9.76 8.61 -19.10
C VAL A 795 10.04 10.03 -18.60
N ASP A 796 9.43 11.02 -19.24
CA ASP A 796 9.69 12.43 -18.98
C ASP A 796 9.30 12.82 -17.52
N ALA A 797 9.96 13.83 -16.99
CA ALA A 797 9.64 14.39 -15.69
C ALA A 797 8.23 14.99 -15.64
N GLN A 798 7.54 14.90 -14.49
CA GLN A 798 6.22 15.48 -14.27
C GLN A 798 6.26 16.56 -13.20
N LEU A 799 5.62 17.73 -13.46
CA LEU A 799 5.41 18.80 -12.51
C LEU A 799 3.92 19.08 -12.33
N LEU A 800 3.40 18.82 -11.16
CA LEU A 800 2.01 19.10 -10.80
C LEU A 800 1.92 20.37 -9.95
N VAL A 801 0.91 21.20 -10.23
CA VAL A 801 0.65 22.47 -9.52
C VAL A 801 -0.74 22.41 -8.92
N ASP A 802 -0.82 22.48 -7.59
CA ASP A 802 -2.06 22.51 -6.84
C ASP A 802 -2.24 23.91 -6.21
N MET A 803 -3.45 24.47 -6.23
CA MET A 803 -3.76 25.77 -5.69
C MET A 803 -5.04 25.74 -4.85
N SER A 804 -5.04 26.42 -3.73
CA SER A 804 -6.25 26.64 -2.96
C SER A 804 -6.31 28.03 -2.33
N GLY A 805 -7.53 28.47 -2.04
CA GLY A 805 -7.79 29.72 -1.32
C GLY A 805 -8.93 29.53 -0.33
N SER A 806 -8.80 30.11 0.85
CA SER A 806 -9.82 30.06 1.87
C SER A 806 -10.15 31.42 2.42
N TYR A 807 -11.43 31.58 2.83
CA TYR A 807 -11.94 32.76 3.47
C TYR A 807 -12.72 32.41 4.73
N ARG A 808 -12.33 33.03 5.85
CA ARG A 808 -13.03 32.92 7.13
C ARG A 808 -14.03 34.08 7.28
N PHE A 809 -15.31 33.78 7.10
CA PHE A 809 -16.40 34.78 7.21
C PHE A 809 -16.51 35.32 8.64
N ASN A 810 -16.34 34.44 9.62
CA ASN A 810 -16.31 34.71 11.05
C ASN A 810 -15.67 33.52 11.78
N GLU A 811 -15.70 33.49 13.10
CA GLU A 811 -15.14 32.39 13.88
C GLU A 811 -15.84 31.04 13.61
N MET A 812 -17.09 31.08 13.16
CA MET A 812 -17.91 29.86 12.92
C MET A 812 -17.73 29.28 11.51
N PHE A 813 -17.52 30.10 10.46
CA PHE A 813 -17.57 29.63 9.07
C PHE A 813 -16.30 29.95 8.28
N LYS A 814 -15.68 28.91 7.70
CA LYS A 814 -14.57 28.99 6.73
C LYS A 814 -14.98 28.25 5.44
N LEU A 815 -14.78 28.89 4.30
CA LEU A 815 -14.95 28.28 2.98
C LEU A 815 -13.57 28.17 2.31
N THR A 816 -13.27 27.00 1.76
CA THR A 816 -12.08 26.74 0.96
C THR A 816 -12.49 26.32 -0.44
N LEU A 817 -11.83 26.87 -1.45
CA LEU A 817 -11.93 26.47 -2.86
C LEU A 817 -10.53 26.09 -3.33
N GLY A 818 -10.41 24.99 -4.08
CA GLY A 818 -9.12 24.57 -4.58
C GLY A 818 -9.21 23.83 -5.91
N VAL A 819 -8.05 23.74 -6.55
CA VAL A 819 -7.84 23.01 -7.79
C VAL A 819 -6.51 22.26 -7.66
N ASN A 820 -6.56 20.94 -7.72
CA ASN A 820 -5.37 20.10 -7.84
C ASN A 820 -5.09 19.89 -9.32
N ASN A 821 -3.80 19.84 -9.69
CA ASN A 821 -3.35 19.76 -11.07
C ASN A 821 -3.98 20.86 -11.95
N VAL A 822 -3.70 22.12 -11.62
CA VAL A 822 -4.29 23.32 -12.27
C VAL A 822 -4.14 23.30 -13.78
N PHE A 823 -3.00 22.78 -14.29
CA PHE A 823 -2.68 22.77 -15.71
C PHE A 823 -3.21 21.55 -16.44
N ASP A 824 -3.87 20.61 -15.74
CA ASP A 824 -4.40 19.36 -16.31
C ASP A 824 -3.29 18.52 -16.94
N GLU A 825 -2.16 18.44 -16.28
CA GLU A 825 -0.98 17.69 -16.72
C GLU A 825 -1.29 16.19 -16.69
N GLU A 826 -1.13 15.51 -17.81
CA GLU A 826 -1.24 14.06 -17.91
C GLU A 826 0.03 13.37 -17.39
N PRO A 827 -0.06 12.10 -16.97
CA PRO A 827 1.12 11.26 -16.74
C PRO A 827 2.05 11.24 -17.93
N SER A 828 3.35 11.28 -17.66
CA SER A 828 4.35 11.11 -18.71
C SER A 828 4.21 9.73 -19.37
N PHE A 829 4.43 9.69 -20.68
CA PHE A 829 4.26 8.45 -21.44
C PHE A 829 5.35 7.44 -21.06
N ALA A 830 4.93 6.21 -20.79
CA ALA A 830 5.79 5.04 -20.61
C ALA A 830 5.29 3.90 -21.49
N ILE A 831 6.19 3.09 -22.01
CA ILE A 831 5.80 1.85 -22.71
C ILE A 831 5.22 0.87 -21.70
N GLY A 832 5.84 0.78 -20.53
CA GLY A 832 5.38 -0.07 -19.46
C GLY A 832 6.05 -1.45 -19.42
N ASP A 833 5.68 -2.27 -18.44
CA ASP A 833 6.29 -3.57 -18.18
C ASP A 833 5.55 -4.75 -18.85
N GLY A 834 4.50 -4.49 -19.58
CA GLY A 834 3.70 -5.56 -20.23
C GLY A 834 2.81 -6.35 -19.26
N ASP A 835 2.86 -6.06 -17.96
CA ASP A 835 2.12 -6.77 -16.91
C ASP A 835 1.17 -5.82 -16.15
N THR A 836 1.70 -4.91 -15.35
CA THR A 836 0.90 -3.96 -14.55
C THR A 836 0.72 -2.62 -15.24
N ASP A 837 1.73 -2.12 -15.93
CA ASP A 837 1.75 -0.83 -16.60
C ASP A 837 1.46 -0.99 -18.09
N LEU A 838 0.17 -1.14 -18.45
CA LEU A 838 -0.31 -1.51 -19.80
C LEU A 838 -0.96 -0.34 -20.55
N TYR A 839 -1.14 0.81 -19.89
CA TYR A 839 -1.97 1.90 -20.42
C TYR A 839 -1.17 3.16 -20.77
N GLY A 840 0.13 3.01 -21.01
CA GLY A 840 1.00 4.10 -21.45
C GLY A 840 1.44 5.04 -20.32
N TYR A 841 1.43 4.60 -19.06
CA TYR A 841 2.00 5.29 -17.90
C TYR A 841 2.32 4.32 -16.77
N VAL A 842 3.17 4.73 -15.82
CA VAL A 842 3.56 3.93 -14.66
C VAL A 842 2.63 4.19 -13.49
N ILE A 843 1.76 3.23 -13.18
CA ILE A 843 0.67 3.35 -12.18
C ILE A 843 1.19 3.67 -10.77
N SER A 844 2.31 3.08 -10.38
CA SER A 844 2.90 3.26 -9.04
C SER A 844 3.58 4.62 -8.86
N VAL A 845 3.89 5.32 -9.95
CA VAL A 845 4.62 6.62 -9.92
C VAL A 845 3.68 7.78 -10.24
N HIS A 846 2.79 7.63 -11.22
CA HIS A 846 1.97 8.71 -11.75
C HIS A 846 0.48 8.53 -11.42
N ASN A 847 -0.21 9.66 -11.25
CA ASN A 847 -1.67 9.68 -11.04
C ASN A 847 -2.36 10.31 -12.27
N PRO A 848 -3.18 9.56 -13.01
CA PRO A 848 -3.82 10.03 -14.24
C PRO A 848 -5.13 10.81 -14.01
N MET A 849 -5.50 11.14 -12.77
CA MET A 849 -6.79 11.78 -12.43
C MET A 849 -7.03 13.10 -13.17
N GLY A 850 -5.97 13.81 -13.63
CA GLY A 850 -6.12 15.11 -14.27
C GLY A 850 -6.47 16.23 -13.28
N ARG A 851 -7.16 17.27 -13.77
CA ARG A 851 -7.56 18.42 -12.97
C ARG A 851 -8.72 18.07 -12.05
N TYR A 852 -8.55 18.27 -10.74
CA TYR A 852 -9.58 18.06 -9.72
C TYR A 852 -9.94 19.39 -9.04
N ILE A 853 -11.24 19.75 -9.04
CA ILE A 853 -11.76 21.00 -8.48
C ILE A 853 -12.58 20.67 -7.24
N TYR A 854 -12.33 21.35 -6.12
CA TYR A 854 -13.02 21.04 -4.87
C TYR A 854 -13.45 22.29 -4.09
N THR A 855 -14.45 22.10 -3.23
CA THR A 855 -14.90 23.06 -2.25
C THR A 855 -15.07 22.39 -0.89
N LYS A 856 -14.66 23.10 0.19
CA LYS A 856 -14.81 22.62 1.57
C LYS A 856 -15.41 23.72 2.45
N LEU A 857 -16.40 23.35 3.24
CA LEU A 857 -17.01 24.21 4.25
C LEU A 857 -16.70 23.67 5.65
N THR A 858 -16.00 24.46 6.46
CA THR A 858 -15.72 24.16 7.87
C THR A 858 -16.58 25.06 8.75
N MET A 859 -17.24 24.43 9.74
CA MET A 859 -18.12 25.11 10.72
C MET A 859 -17.66 24.74 12.13
N ASN A 860 -17.39 25.76 12.97
CA ASN A 860 -16.99 25.60 14.37
C ASN A 860 -18.06 26.16 15.31
N PHE A 861 -18.44 25.39 16.38
CA PHE A 861 -19.49 25.71 17.32
C PHE A 861 -19.03 25.62 18.77
#